data_ff8658d1c78aac87404c44d3b681796d
#
_entry.id   ff8658d1c78aac87404c44d3b681796d
#
_cell.length_a   1.000
_cell.length_b   1.000
_cell.length_c   1.000
_cell.angle_alpha   90.00
_cell.angle_beta   90.00
_cell.angle_gamma   90.00
#
_symmetry.space_group_name_H-M   'P 1'
#
loop_
_entity.id
_entity.type
_entity.pdbx_description
1 polymer ?
#
loop_
_entity_poly.entity_id
_entity_poly.type
_entity_poly.pdbx_seq_one_letter_code
_entity_poly.pdbx_strand_id
1 'polypeptide(L)'
;MSAFGNAAASDNSRATATNASASDEGVAKPSATPANASTDEAKGKPAPQPTAKTSGRKHVSRKVGEPFVVETADLKQTSTQTPATQPPSSRTPAQTDATRPPGTEQQQTVPPTARPNPPANPQTPPGTQQPAPQTPPGVQTPPATQPPATTAPNPAPTATTPSSIPPSETTAPNALETQEPNFPSVQRRPVPPLPPLERVGVNSGDSLSLSLNEAIRRALENNNDIEVARNDVRLAEQQLYVLQGVYDPVFTYTPEINNSVRPVTNIFGGAGTAGTVTTTDYNNNATVDKQFGRGGGNFTYFFNNTRETTSASNTSINPFYSSAQGLQFTQPLWRNRSIDRNRQQIRIQRKRLEQSDSDFRLRTIAVISQVQRAYWDLVFALRNEQNQISNVNLARENFRTTEASVSAGASAPLQRAEIETELATREDALLIANQQVTVAENTLKTLMLKDPLSPDWSKVLLPTDEPSFDETPVNLESSLKEARENRPEMRRLKLEEEVNDINLQFYKNQTKPRVDLTGTFQTNGLAGTPNSTLTSTTPSPLILGDSFASTSASAFLLQQLNQTRVALGLQAITNVPTVTPTATGIPSQFVGGYGQTLQNLFSFSTRQIVVGVTIQLPFKNRVAKANLATARIQRDQLAAQTRGQEETVEVDVRNAVQAVETARRRVIFAREASKSAEEQLAGERRLFQVGRSTQFLLFQRENALVNARNQELQAETDYNKALSDLQRATSTTLRANNIIVDSPVPPEKFKD
;
A
#
# COMPACT_ATOMS: atom_id res chain seq x y z
N MET A 1 13.73 39.03 62.35
CA MET A 1 12.78 38.63 63.40
C MET A 1 12.50 37.17 63.18
N SER A 2 13.19 36.41 63.90
CA SER A 2 12.78 35.54 65.02
C SER A 2 12.14 34.29 64.50
N ALA A 3 12.74 33.22 64.51
CA ALA A 3 13.44 32.40 65.49
C ALA A 3 12.55 31.24 66.00
N PHE A 4 13.22 30.11 66.13
CA PHE A 4 12.96 28.95 67.01
C PHE A 4 12.04 27.89 66.46
N GLY A 5 12.32 26.68 66.54
CA GLY A 5 13.39 25.90 67.19
C GLY A 5 12.94 24.45 67.30
N ASN A 6 13.89 23.58 67.17
CA ASN A 6 14.23 22.45 68.00
C ASN A 6 13.06 21.55 68.56
N ALA A 7 13.12 20.27 68.67
CA ALA A 7 14.16 19.32 69.03
C ALA A 7 13.64 17.91 68.77
N ALA A 8 14.42 17.03 68.36
CA ALA A 8 15.15 16.02 69.14
C ALA A 8 14.31 14.79 69.50
N ALA A 9 14.77 13.75 69.02
CA ALA A 9 15.53 12.65 69.61
C ALA A 9 14.70 11.49 70.13
N SER A 10 15.08 10.41 69.83
CA SER A 10 15.73 9.22 70.45
C SER A 10 14.74 8.05 70.39
N ASP A 11 15.06 6.86 70.32
CA ASP A 11 16.28 6.10 70.45
C ASP A 11 15.89 4.62 70.38
N ASN A 12 16.81 3.79 69.94
CA ASN A 12 17.12 2.46 70.43
C ASN A 12 16.04 1.36 70.39
N SER A 13 16.26 0.17 70.03
CA SER A 13 17.40 -0.77 70.21
C SER A 13 16.99 -2.10 69.60
N ARG A 14 17.84 -2.75 68.87
CA ARG A 14 18.68 -3.88 69.31
C ARG A 14 17.90 -5.12 69.80
N ALA A 15 18.02 -6.24 69.16
CA ALA A 15 18.84 -7.37 69.50
C ALA A 15 18.49 -8.54 68.60
N THR A 16 19.47 -9.02 67.93
CA THR A 16 20.33 -10.17 68.17
C THR A 16 19.64 -11.53 68.23
N ALA A 17 20.06 -12.33 67.30
CA ALA A 17 20.82 -13.56 67.42
C ALA A 17 19.91 -14.78 67.61
N THR A 18 20.18 -15.92 67.15
CA THR A 18 21.34 -16.74 66.84
C THR A 18 20.86 -18.08 66.31
N ASN A 19 21.68 -18.65 65.47
CA ASN A 19 22.16 -20.04 65.46
C ASN A 19 21.09 -21.15 65.29
N ALA A 20 21.36 -22.21 64.70
CA ALA A 20 22.47 -22.99 64.17
C ALA A 20 21.86 -24.24 63.59
N SER A 21 22.40 -24.84 62.77
CA SER A 21 23.43 -25.80 62.48
C SER A 21 22.86 -26.94 61.67
N ALA A 22 23.58 -27.23 60.65
CA ALA A 22 24.44 -28.38 60.38
C ALA A 22 23.60 -29.61 60.01
N SER A 23 23.94 -30.38 59.09
CA SER A 23 25.10 -31.11 58.63
C SER A 23 24.67 -31.78 57.33
N ASP A 24 25.39 -32.02 56.42
CA ASP A 24 26.67 -32.63 56.17
C ASP A 24 26.51 -33.66 55.06
N GLU A 25 27.56 -33.76 54.34
CA GLU A 25 28.17 -34.79 53.52
C GLU A 25 27.60 -34.98 52.13
N GLY A 26 28.40 -34.98 51.07
CA GLY A 26 29.84 -35.17 50.94
C GLY A 26 30.14 -35.52 49.49
N VAL A 27 31.22 -34.95 48.99
CA VAL A 27 32.34 -35.62 48.32
C VAL A 27 31.97 -36.41 47.05
N ALA A 28 32.54 -36.24 45.87
CA ALA A 28 33.88 -35.90 45.45
C ALA A 28 33.94 -35.66 43.93
N LYS A 29 34.83 -34.77 43.53
CA LYS A 29 35.60 -34.83 42.29
C LYS A 29 36.74 -35.83 42.48
N PRO A 30 37.33 -36.46 41.43
CA PRO A 30 38.34 -35.80 40.62
C PRO A 30 38.36 -36.25 39.14
N SER A 31 38.75 -35.38 38.27
CA SER A 31 39.93 -35.22 37.42
C SER A 31 40.75 -36.49 37.09
N ALA A 32 40.96 -36.68 35.78
CA ALA A 32 42.30 -36.81 35.20
C ALA A 32 42.26 -37.29 33.73
N THR A 33 42.79 -36.51 32.84
CA THR A 33 43.53 -36.92 31.64
C THR A 33 44.83 -37.62 32.15
N PRO A 34 45.54 -38.50 31.39
CA PRO A 34 46.09 -38.18 30.09
C PRO A 34 46.38 -39.36 29.11
N ALA A 35 46.71 -38.95 27.90
CA ALA A 35 47.87 -39.30 27.09
C ALA A 35 48.02 -40.63 26.35
N ASN A 36 48.35 -40.41 25.08
CA ASN A 36 49.39 -41.10 24.25
C ASN A 36 49.06 -42.53 23.79
N ALA A 37 49.45 -42.90 22.61
CA ALA A 37 50.47 -42.51 21.65
C ALA A 37 50.20 -43.16 20.30
N SER A 38 50.60 -42.45 19.25
CA SER A 38 51.61 -42.82 18.23
C SER A 38 51.24 -44.04 17.35
N THR A 39 51.43 -43.99 16.11
CA THR A 39 52.46 -43.76 15.11
C THR A 39 51.82 -44.13 13.78
N ASP A 40 52.14 -43.83 12.57
CA ASP A 40 53.31 -43.30 11.91
C ASP A 40 52.94 -43.05 10.42
N GLU A 41 53.59 -42.09 9.84
CA GLU A 41 54.18 -42.01 8.50
C GLU A 41 53.34 -42.51 7.26
N ALA A 42 53.30 -41.84 6.12
CA ALA A 42 54.32 -41.06 5.41
C ALA A 42 53.73 -40.36 4.17
N LYS A 43 54.22 -39.20 3.91
CA LYS A 43 54.78 -38.63 2.69
C LYS A 43 54.20 -39.01 1.33
N GLY A 44 53.95 -37.99 0.55
CA GLY A 44 54.13 -38.04 -0.89
C GLY A 44 53.35 -37.03 -1.72
N LYS A 45 53.90 -35.83 -1.92
CA LYS A 45 53.72 -35.01 -3.12
C LYS A 45 54.76 -35.47 -4.14
N PRO A 46 54.64 -35.27 -5.49
CA PRO A 46 54.16 -34.11 -6.23
C PRO A 46 53.42 -34.42 -7.55
N ALA A 47 53.01 -33.36 -8.23
CA ALA A 47 52.61 -33.25 -9.61
C ALA A 47 53.74 -33.63 -10.61
N PRO A 48 53.55 -33.86 -11.92
CA PRO A 48 53.06 -32.87 -12.87
C PRO A 48 52.20 -33.42 -14.06
N GLN A 49 51.71 -32.45 -14.86
CA GLN A 49 51.11 -32.65 -16.19
C GLN A 49 52.07 -33.31 -17.19
N PRO A 50 51.56 -33.94 -18.29
CA PRO A 50 51.76 -33.29 -19.57
C PRO A 50 50.58 -33.38 -20.58
N THR A 51 50.53 -32.36 -21.39
CA THR A 51 49.99 -32.09 -22.72
C THR A 51 49.90 -33.27 -23.71
N ALA A 52 48.77 -33.31 -24.50
CA ALA A 52 48.76 -33.48 -25.97
C ALA A 52 47.33 -33.44 -26.53
N LYS A 53 47.04 -32.44 -27.27
CA LYS A 53 46.57 -32.26 -28.68
C LYS A 53 45.61 -33.29 -29.28
N THR A 54 44.54 -32.71 -29.78
CA THR A 54 43.89 -32.71 -31.12
C THR A 54 42.55 -33.43 -31.26
N SER A 55 41.69 -32.65 -31.78
CA SER A 55 40.70 -32.70 -32.86
C SER A 55 39.26 -32.58 -32.42
N GLY A 56 38.71 -31.52 -32.72
CA GLY A 56 37.61 -31.02 -33.48
C GLY A 56 36.27 -31.78 -33.43
N ARG A 57 35.32 -31.22 -32.71
CA ARG A 57 33.94 -31.20 -33.21
C ARG A 57 33.20 -30.01 -32.55
N LYS A 58 32.73 -29.09 -33.39
CA LYS A 58 31.93 -27.95 -33.04
C LYS A 58 30.60 -28.40 -32.42
N HIS A 59 30.37 -28.12 -31.16
CA HIS A 59 29.03 -28.01 -30.61
C HIS A 59 28.73 -26.55 -30.33
N VAL A 60 27.73 -26.04 -31.04
CA VAL A 60 27.17 -24.72 -30.87
C VAL A 60 26.39 -24.73 -29.55
N SER A 61 26.95 -24.09 -28.54
CA SER A 61 26.25 -23.82 -27.31
C SER A 61 25.62 -22.42 -27.46
N ARG A 62 24.29 -22.41 -27.49
CA ARG A 62 23.46 -21.23 -27.55
C ARG A 62 23.43 -20.61 -26.17
N LYS A 63 24.11 -19.46 -25.99
CA LYS A 63 23.95 -18.58 -24.82
C LYS A 63 22.57 -17.96 -24.84
N VAL A 64 21.86 -18.08 -23.73
CA VAL A 64 20.61 -17.42 -23.47
C VAL A 64 20.90 -16.01 -22.97
N GLY A 65 20.38 -15.03 -23.69
CA GLY A 65 19.78 -13.77 -23.31
C GLY A 65 20.53 -12.80 -22.42
N GLU A 66 21.23 -11.85 -23.02
CA GLU A 66 21.47 -10.53 -22.42
C GLU A 66 20.23 -9.64 -22.63
N PRO A 67 19.97 -8.66 -21.73
CA PRO A 67 18.79 -7.79 -21.83
C PRO A 67 18.97 -6.76 -22.95
N PHE A 68 17.91 -6.59 -23.72
CA PHE A 68 17.76 -5.58 -24.76
C PHE A 68 17.80 -4.16 -24.15
N VAL A 69 18.82 -3.40 -24.50
CA VAL A 69 18.89 -1.95 -24.31
C VAL A 69 18.21 -1.33 -25.52
N VAL A 70 17.12 -0.59 -25.30
CA VAL A 70 16.49 0.22 -26.35
C VAL A 70 17.27 1.52 -26.48
N GLU A 71 17.99 1.64 -27.56
CA GLU A 71 18.68 2.83 -28.03
C GLU A 71 17.63 3.80 -28.60
N THR A 72 17.52 4.99 -28.00
CA THR A 72 16.68 6.08 -28.49
C THR A 72 17.33 6.74 -29.66
N ALA A 73 16.76 6.56 -30.84
CA ALA A 73 17.16 7.28 -32.04
C ALA A 73 16.67 8.73 -32.00
N ASP A 74 17.62 9.65 -32.18
CA ASP A 74 17.43 11.07 -32.45
C ASP A 74 16.48 11.32 -33.63
N LEU A 75 15.39 12.02 -33.40
CA LEU A 75 14.62 12.67 -34.44
C LEU A 75 14.79 14.18 -34.34
N LYS A 76 15.56 14.72 -35.29
CA LYS A 76 15.72 16.15 -35.60
C LYS A 76 14.36 16.81 -35.75
N GLN A 77 14.15 17.85 -34.96
CA GLN A 77 13.06 18.80 -35.15
C GLN A 77 13.35 19.69 -36.37
N THR A 78 12.42 19.67 -37.29
CA THR A 78 12.30 20.73 -38.30
C THR A 78 11.18 21.66 -37.88
N SER A 79 11.55 22.90 -37.60
CA SER A 79 10.68 24.00 -37.28
C SER A 79 9.81 24.43 -38.47
N THR A 80 8.50 24.50 -38.24
CA THR A 80 7.65 25.37 -39.09
C THR A 80 6.74 26.18 -38.18
N GLN A 81 6.92 27.49 -38.28
CA GLN A 81 6.11 28.52 -37.60
C GLN A 81 4.75 28.64 -38.23
N THR A 82 3.77 29.03 -37.43
CA THR A 82 2.80 30.13 -37.57
C THR A 82 1.36 29.72 -37.36
N PRO A 83 0.43 30.60 -36.94
CA PRO A 83 0.45 31.67 -35.95
C PRO A 83 -0.69 31.59 -34.89
N ALA A 84 -0.59 32.49 -33.95
CA ALA A 84 -1.52 32.74 -32.84
C ALA A 84 -2.94 33.10 -33.26
N THR A 85 -3.92 32.59 -32.52
CA THR A 85 -5.26 33.19 -32.44
C THR A 85 -5.65 33.37 -30.99
N GLN A 86 -5.82 34.62 -30.57
CA GLN A 86 -6.34 35.04 -29.27
C GLN A 86 -7.83 34.70 -29.16
N PRO A 87 -8.36 34.42 -27.99
CA PRO A 87 -9.78 34.53 -27.69
C PRO A 87 -10.13 35.89 -27.10
N PRO A 88 -11.36 36.38 -27.29
CA PRO A 88 -11.75 37.75 -27.01
C PRO A 88 -12.16 37.97 -25.54
N SER A 89 -11.79 39.16 -25.09
CA SER A 89 -12.26 39.83 -23.89
C SER A 89 -13.74 40.23 -23.96
N SER A 90 -14.46 40.11 -22.87
CA SER A 90 -15.70 40.87 -22.63
C SER A 90 -15.85 41.16 -21.15
N ARG A 91 -15.59 42.40 -20.81
CA ARG A 91 -16.52 43.50 -20.45
C ARG A 91 -17.09 43.40 -19.03
N THR A 92 -16.52 44.28 -18.22
CA THR A 92 -17.14 44.97 -17.05
C THR A 92 -18.28 45.87 -17.52
N PRO A 93 -19.25 46.15 -16.68
CA PRO A 93 -19.64 47.55 -16.48
C PRO A 93 -19.61 48.04 -15.04
N ALA A 94 -19.44 49.32 -15.00
CA ALA A 94 -19.12 50.26 -13.95
C ALA A 94 -20.31 50.71 -13.11
N GLN A 95 -19.95 51.25 -11.92
CA GLN A 95 -20.40 52.46 -11.26
C GLN A 95 -21.87 52.65 -10.91
N THR A 96 -22.09 52.99 -9.63
CA THR A 96 -22.49 54.30 -9.09
C THR A 96 -22.48 54.21 -7.57
N ASP A 97 -21.70 54.96 -6.90
CA ASP A 97 -21.71 56.33 -6.35
C ASP A 97 -22.86 56.62 -5.42
N ALA A 98 -22.48 57.10 -4.27
CA ALA A 98 -23.02 58.19 -3.49
C ALA A 98 -23.30 57.94 -1.99
N THR A 99 -22.55 58.66 -1.19
CA THR A 99 -22.95 59.61 -0.11
C THR A 99 -22.88 59.12 1.34
N ARG A 100 -21.92 59.71 1.98
CA ARG A 100 -21.71 60.01 3.42
C ARG A 100 -22.70 61.13 3.91
N PRO A 101 -22.81 61.53 5.18
CA PRO A 101 -22.62 61.03 6.56
C PRO A 101 -23.79 61.52 7.52
N PRO A 102 -23.68 61.84 8.82
CA PRO A 102 -22.80 61.47 9.93
C PRO A 102 -23.54 61.21 11.29
N GLY A 103 -22.77 60.72 12.26
CA GLY A 103 -22.88 61.09 13.66
C GLY A 103 -23.85 60.38 14.57
N THR A 104 -23.36 59.80 15.64
CA THR A 104 -23.52 60.29 17.05
C THR A 104 -22.97 59.19 18.00
N GLU A 105 -22.19 59.66 18.97
CA GLU A 105 -21.73 59.01 20.19
C GLU A 105 -22.83 58.33 20.98
N GLN A 106 -22.52 57.21 21.65
CA GLN A 106 -22.74 57.05 23.12
C GLN A 106 -22.21 55.70 23.65
N GLN A 107 -21.29 55.81 24.58
CA GLN A 107 -21.15 55.18 25.89
C GLN A 107 -21.42 53.69 26.07
N GLN A 108 -20.31 53.04 26.48
CA GLN A 108 -20.13 52.11 27.60
C GLN A 108 -21.32 51.24 28.05
N THR A 109 -21.10 49.93 27.96
CA THR A 109 -21.28 49.04 29.12
C THR A 109 -20.48 47.76 28.90
N VAL A 110 -19.63 47.42 29.86
CA VAL A 110 -18.93 46.16 30.01
C VAL A 110 -19.89 45.15 30.63
N PRO A 111 -20.01 43.94 30.09
CA PRO A 111 -20.44 42.78 30.86
C PRO A 111 -19.44 41.61 30.76
N PRO A 112 -19.59 40.54 31.55
CA PRO A 112 -18.53 39.91 32.27
C PRO A 112 -17.86 38.79 31.50
N THR A 113 -16.63 38.51 31.90
CA THR A 113 -15.75 37.40 31.53
C THR A 113 -16.48 36.07 31.28
N ALA A 114 -16.50 35.63 30.01
CA ALA A 114 -16.79 34.26 29.63
C ALA A 114 -15.51 33.42 29.66
N ARG A 115 -15.60 32.28 30.31
CA ARG A 115 -14.55 31.26 30.39
C ARG A 115 -14.09 30.85 28.97
N PRO A 116 -12.80 30.55 28.75
CA PRO A 116 -12.34 30.02 27.49
C PRO A 116 -12.84 28.58 27.31
N ASN A 117 -13.48 28.31 26.18
CA ASN A 117 -13.83 26.99 25.72
C ASN A 117 -12.55 26.14 25.48
N PRO A 118 -12.59 24.82 25.78
CA PRO A 118 -11.48 23.96 25.47
C PRO A 118 -11.32 23.83 23.93
N PRO A 119 -10.08 23.63 23.45
CA PRO A 119 -9.82 23.54 22.02
C PRO A 119 -10.56 22.34 21.39
N ALA A 120 -11.18 22.60 20.26
CA ALA A 120 -11.86 21.61 19.43
C ALA A 120 -10.93 20.44 19.09
N ASN A 121 -11.41 19.23 19.29
CA ASN A 121 -10.82 17.98 18.84
C ASN A 121 -10.59 18.06 17.32
N PRO A 122 -9.44 17.57 16.81
CA PRO A 122 -9.26 17.42 15.38
C PRO A 122 -10.28 16.44 14.84
N GLN A 123 -11.06 16.89 13.86
CA GLN A 123 -12.03 16.09 13.13
C GLN A 123 -11.30 14.92 12.48
N THR A 124 -11.72 13.72 12.84
CA THR A 124 -11.45 12.47 12.13
C THR A 124 -11.95 12.63 10.68
N PRO A 125 -11.18 12.21 9.66
CA PRO A 125 -11.69 12.12 8.31
C PRO A 125 -12.90 11.18 8.26
N PRO A 126 -13.90 11.41 7.40
CA PRO A 126 -15.08 10.57 7.33
C PRO A 126 -14.67 9.13 7.02
N GLY A 127 -14.97 8.26 7.96
CA GLY A 127 -14.82 6.82 7.78
C GLY A 127 -15.68 6.37 6.61
N THR A 128 -15.05 5.67 5.69
CA THR A 128 -15.73 4.87 4.67
C THR A 128 -16.75 4.00 5.41
N GLN A 129 -18.02 4.25 5.19
CA GLN A 129 -19.09 3.38 5.65
C GLN A 129 -18.89 2.02 4.97
N GLN A 130 -18.45 1.07 5.75
CA GLN A 130 -18.51 -0.34 5.39
C GLN A 130 -19.99 -0.68 5.23
N PRO A 131 -20.43 -1.23 4.09
CA PRO A 131 -21.82 -1.69 3.97
C PRO A 131 -22.07 -2.72 5.04
N ALA A 132 -23.19 -2.59 5.74
CA ALA A 132 -23.68 -3.59 6.69
C ALA A 132 -23.67 -4.97 5.99
N PRO A 133 -23.30 -6.07 6.69
CA PRO A 133 -23.38 -7.39 6.11
C PRO A 133 -24.82 -7.64 5.70
N GLN A 134 -25.05 -7.75 4.38
CA GLN A 134 -26.30 -8.24 3.85
C GLN A 134 -26.43 -9.69 4.34
N THR A 135 -27.44 -9.94 5.13
CA THR A 135 -27.91 -11.29 5.43
C THR A 135 -28.14 -11.99 4.09
N PRO A 136 -27.54 -13.16 3.87
CA PRO A 136 -27.82 -13.93 2.66
C PRO A 136 -29.34 -14.18 2.59
N PRO A 137 -29.97 -14.11 1.40
CA PRO A 137 -31.37 -14.41 1.24
C PRO A 137 -31.60 -15.82 1.78
N GLY A 138 -32.60 -15.93 2.67
CA GLY A 138 -32.96 -17.16 3.32
C GLY A 138 -33.10 -18.27 2.30
N VAL A 139 -32.35 -19.33 2.48
CA VAL A 139 -32.60 -20.62 1.85
C VAL A 139 -34.05 -20.96 2.20
N GLN A 140 -34.93 -20.91 1.21
CA GLN A 140 -36.26 -21.46 1.33
C GLN A 140 -36.07 -22.96 1.55
N THR A 141 -36.27 -23.37 2.81
CA THR A 141 -36.46 -24.78 3.13
C THR A 141 -37.62 -25.29 2.27
N PRO A 142 -37.46 -26.38 1.50
CA PRO A 142 -38.59 -27.02 0.86
C PRO A 142 -39.62 -27.38 1.93
N PRO A 143 -40.93 -27.25 1.65
CA PRO A 143 -41.96 -27.56 2.61
C PRO A 143 -41.78 -29.00 3.08
N ALA A 144 -41.73 -29.19 4.39
CA ALA A 144 -41.68 -30.48 5.00
C ALA A 144 -42.85 -31.32 4.47
N THR A 145 -42.52 -32.41 3.83
CA THR A 145 -43.46 -33.45 3.40
C THR A 145 -44.08 -33.98 4.69
N GLN A 146 -45.31 -33.64 4.97
CA GLN A 146 -46.09 -34.27 6.05
C GLN A 146 -46.18 -35.75 5.73
N PRO A 147 -45.99 -36.63 6.72
CA PRO A 147 -46.27 -38.06 6.55
C PRO A 147 -47.78 -38.23 6.21
N PRO A 148 -48.14 -39.16 5.33
CA PRO A 148 -49.50 -39.38 4.96
C PRO A 148 -50.34 -39.77 6.21
N ALA A 149 -51.38 -39.01 6.47
CA ALA A 149 -52.35 -39.36 7.50
C ALA A 149 -52.94 -40.73 7.16
N THR A 150 -52.83 -41.61 8.15
CA THR A 150 -53.46 -42.93 8.14
C THR A 150 -54.96 -42.72 8.06
N THR A 151 -55.53 -42.91 6.88
CA THR A 151 -56.99 -42.91 6.64
C THR A 151 -57.52 -44.20 7.23
N ALA A 152 -58.34 -44.09 8.26
CA ALA A 152 -59.18 -45.19 8.78
C ALA A 152 -60.06 -45.75 7.67
N PRO A 153 -60.33 -47.06 7.65
CA PRO A 153 -61.16 -47.67 6.61
C PRO A 153 -62.61 -47.19 6.66
N ASN A 154 -63.09 -46.69 5.54
CA ASN A 154 -64.48 -46.33 5.32
C ASN A 154 -65.34 -47.56 5.41
N PRO A 155 -66.50 -47.55 6.12
CA PRO A 155 -67.41 -48.72 6.17
C PRO A 155 -68.02 -48.97 4.80
N ALA A 156 -68.18 -50.25 4.45
CA ALA A 156 -68.74 -50.75 3.23
C ALA A 156 -70.16 -50.16 2.99
N PRO A 157 -70.52 -49.82 1.75
CA PRO A 157 -71.87 -49.42 1.42
C PRO A 157 -72.82 -50.58 1.47
N THR A 158 -73.86 -50.38 2.24
CA THR A 158 -75.00 -51.27 2.39
C THR A 158 -75.72 -51.49 1.05
N ALA A 159 -75.90 -52.75 0.65
CA ALA A 159 -76.62 -53.14 -0.54
C ALA A 159 -78.08 -52.68 -0.45
N THR A 160 -78.50 -51.82 -1.34
CA THR A 160 -79.93 -51.52 -1.57
C THR A 160 -80.40 -52.36 -2.72
N THR A 161 -81.39 -53.13 -2.44
CA THR A 161 -82.17 -53.96 -3.40
C THR A 161 -82.77 -53.24 -4.57
N PRO A 162 -82.72 -53.80 -5.79
CA PRO A 162 -83.23 -53.14 -6.96
C PRO A 162 -84.76 -53.07 -7.02
N SER A 163 -85.25 -51.88 -7.18
CA SER A 163 -86.71 -51.61 -7.53
C SER A 163 -86.91 -51.90 -9.04
N SER A 164 -87.89 -52.67 -9.31
CA SER A 164 -88.38 -53.13 -10.62
C SER A 164 -88.77 -51.95 -11.55
N ILE A 165 -88.13 -51.91 -12.71
CA ILE A 165 -88.52 -51.03 -13.85
C ILE A 165 -89.37 -51.83 -14.81
N PRO A 166 -90.45 -51.27 -15.32
CA PRO A 166 -91.27 -51.94 -16.34
C PRO A 166 -90.60 -51.92 -17.74
N PRO A 167 -90.88 -52.84 -18.64
CA PRO A 167 -90.22 -52.97 -19.92
C PRO A 167 -90.64 -51.84 -20.90
N SER A 168 -89.64 -51.05 -21.29
CA SER A 168 -89.82 -50.16 -22.49
C SER A 168 -89.22 -50.80 -23.71
N GLU A 169 -89.99 -50.66 -24.77
CA GLU A 169 -89.77 -51.23 -26.11
C GLU A 169 -88.39 -50.98 -26.68
N THR A 170 -87.79 -52.04 -27.19
CA THR A 170 -86.47 -52.10 -27.81
C THR A 170 -86.57 -51.50 -29.22
N THR A 171 -86.10 -50.29 -29.40
CA THR A 171 -85.66 -49.78 -30.71
C THR A 171 -84.22 -50.09 -30.86
N ALA A 172 -83.83 -50.90 -31.81
CA ALA A 172 -82.39 -51.23 -32.06
C ALA A 172 -81.59 -49.97 -32.38
N PRO A 173 -80.45 -49.75 -31.70
CA PRO A 173 -79.63 -48.63 -32.05
C PRO A 173 -78.99 -48.90 -33.43
N ASN A 174 -79.13 -47.90 -34.36
CA ASN A 174 -78.37 -47.85 -35.59
C ASN A 174 -76.88 -48.12 -35.28
N ALA A 175 -76.30 -49.03 -36.07
CA ALA A 175 -74.85 -49.29 -36.01
C ALA A 175 -74.14 -47.95 -36.11
N LEU A 176 -73.41 -47.64 -35.01
CA LEU A 176 -72.44 -46.57 -35.02
C LEU A 176 -71.47 -46.97 -36.11
N GLU A 177 -71.49 -46.20 -37.23
CA GLU A 177 -70.33 -46.17 -38.14
C GLU A 177 -69.09 -45.88 -37.28
N THR A 178 -68.25 -46.84 -37.16
CA THR A 178 -66.93 -46.68 -36.64
C THR A 178 -66.18 -45.80 -37.62
N GLN A 179 -66.22 -44.48 -37.43
CA GLN A 179 -65.26 -43.61 -38.08
C GLN A 179 -63.89 -44.13 -37.73
N GLU A 180 -63.21 -44.69 -38.74
CA GLU A 180 -61.77 -45.00 -38.57
C GLU A 180 -61.10 -43.73 -38.11
N PRO A 181 -60.26 -43.79 -37.03
CA PRO A 181 -59.59 -42.64 -36.55
C PRO A 181 -58.73 -42.12 -37.69
N ASN A 182 -59.06 -40.91 -38.17
CA ASN A 182 -58.28 -40.21 -39.20
C ASN A 182 -57.03 -39.71 -38.56
N PHE A 183 -55.98 -40.55 -38.51
CA PHE A 183 -54.69 -40.17 -38.15
C PHE A 183 -54.12 -39.22 -39.20
N PRO A 184 -53.75 -37.96 -38.83
CA PRO A 184 -53.18 -37.03 -39.80
C PRO A 184 -51.99 -37.73 -40.45
N SER A 185 -51.87 -37.68 -41.74
CA SER A 185 -50.77 -38.27 -42.50
C SER A 185 -49.46 -37.72 -41.93
N VAL A 186 -48.65 -38.61 -41.42
CA VAL A 186 -47.35 -38.26 -40.79
C VAL A 186 -46.44 -37.75 -41.90
N GLN A 187 -46.37 -36.42 -42.02
CA GLN A 187 -45.38 -35.79 -42.91
C GLN A 187 -44.00 -36.13 -42.41
N ARG A 188 -43.17 -36.78 -43.26
CA ARG A 188 -41.78 -37.03 -42.99
C ARG A 188 -41.08 -35.68 -42.86
N ARG A 189 -40.74 -35.27 -41.64
CA ARG A 189 -39.85 -34.10 -41.40
C ARG A 189 -38.42 -34.57 -41.54
N PRO A 190 -37.57 -33.96 -42.40
CA PRO A 190 -36.18 -34.26 -42.44
C PRO A 190 -35.55 -33.95 -41.04
N VAL A 191 -34.61 -34.77 -40.64
CA VAL A 191 -33.85 -34.51 -39.40
C VAL A 191 -33.21 -33.12 -39.49
N PRO A 192 -33.51 -32.19 -38.57
CA PRO A 192 -32.97 -30.86 -38.66
C PRO A 192 -31.40 -30.90 -38.59
N PRO A 193 -30.71 -30.00 -39.30
CA PRO A 193 -29.25 -29.90 -39.21
C PRO A 193 -28.84 -29.64 -37.77
N LEU A 194 -27.60 -30.03 -37.41
CA LEU A 194 -27.01 -29.67 -36.09
C LEU A 194 -27.15 -28.16 -35.89
N PRO A 195 -27.51 -27.70 -34.68
CA PRO A 195 -27.48 -26.28 -34.39
C PRO A 195 -26.07 -25.74 -34.64
N PRO A 196 -25.95 -24.54 -35.20
CA PRO A 196 -24.65 -23.95 -35.43
C PRO A 196 -23.95 -23.77 -34.06
N LEU A 197 -22.78 -24.40 -33.91
CA LEU A 197 -21.95 -24.31 -32.72
C LEU A 197 -20.95 -23.12 -32.79
N GLU A 198 -21.28 -22.12 -33.63
CA GLU A 198 -20.46 -20.93 -33.76
C GLU A 198 -20.55 -20.09 -32.50
N ARG A 199 -19.38 -19.85 -31.87
CA ARG A 199 -19.24 -19.02 -30.68
C ARG A 199 -19.11 -17.55 -31.11
N VAL A 200 -19.92 -16.65 -30.54
CA VAL A 200 -19.89 -15.22 -30.86
C VAL A 200 -18.55 -14.60 -30.50
N GLY A 201 -17.88 -13.98 -31.49
CA GLY A 201 -16.60 -13.30 -31.30
C GLY A 201 -15.38 -14.20 -31.27
N VAL A 202 -15.52 -15.48 -31.57
CA VAL A 202 -14.43 -16.45 -31.64
C VAL A 202 -14.28 -16.97 -33.06
N ASN A 203 -13.04 -16.92 -33.59
CA ASN A 203 -12.73 -17.44 -34.92
C ASN A 203 -12.34 -18.92 -34.82
N SER A 204 -13.20 -19.81 -35.29
CA SER A 204 -12.99 -21.26 -35.23
C SER A 204 -11.75 -21.75 -36.00
N GLY A 205 -11.25 -20.95 -36.94
CA GLY A 205 -10.06 -21.27 -37.74
C GLY A 205 -8.73 -20.94 -37.04
N ASP A 206 -8.77 -20.19 -35.93
CA ASP A 206 -7.57 -19.74 -35.24
C ASP A 206 -7.55 -20.31 -33.82
N SER A 207 -6.72 -21.32 -33.58
CA SER A 207 -6.65 -22.01 -32.30
C SER A 207 -5.30 -21.82 -31.63
N LEU A 208 -5.32 -21.69 -30.30
CA LEU A 208 -4.14 -21.57 -29.44
C LEU A 208 -4.05 -22.82 -28.56
N SER A 209 -3.08 -23.69 -28.83
CA SER A 209 -2.75 -24.80 -27.94
C SER A 209 -2.13 -24.26 -26.66
N LEU A 210 -2.66 -24.64 -25.50
CA LEU A 210 -2.32 -24.08 -24.21
C LEU A 210 -2.11 -25.17 -23.18
N SER A 211 -0.89 -25.27 -22.64
CA SER A 211 -0.63 -26.09 -21.45
C SER A 211 -0.90 -25.27 -20.19
N LEU A 212 -1.11 -25.94 -19.05
CA LEU A 212 -1.30 -25.29 -17.76
C LEU A 212 -0.10 -24.40 -17.40
N ASN A 213 1.12 -24.89 -17.64
CA ASN A 213 2.34 -24.12 -17.39
C ASN A 213 2.43 -22.86 -18.27
N GLU A 214 2.03 -22.96 -19.54
CA GLU A 214 1.99 -21.81 -20.45
C GLU A 214 0.89 -20.81 -20.04
N ALA A 215 -0.26 -21.28 -19.59
CA ALA A 215 -1.33 -20.44 -19.06
C ALA A 215 -0.86 -19.65 -17.83
N ILE A 216 -0.18 -20.31 -16.90
CA ILE A 216 0.40 -19.68 -15.71
C ILE A 216 1.48 -18.67 -16.12
N ARG A 217 2.38 -19.02 -17.05
CA ARG A 217 3.42 -18.10 -17.53
C ARG A 217 2.82 -16.83 -18.14
N ARG A 218 1.83 -16.97 -19.01
CA ARG A 218 1.14 -15.81 -19.61
C ARG A 218 0.42 -14.95 -18.58
N ALA A 219 -0.20 -15.56 -17.58
CA ALA A 219 -0.81 -14.83 -16.48
C ALA A 219 0.22 -14.06 -15.65
N LEU A 220 1.37 -14.64 -15.34
CA LEU A 220 2.46 -13.96 -14.61
C LEU A 220 3.02 -12.75 -15.37
N GLU A 221 3.05 -12.83 -16.70
CA GLU A 221 3.55 -11.76 -17.57
C GLU A 221 2.52 -10.64 -17.79
N ASN A 222 1.24 -11.00 -17.90
CA ASN A 222 0.20 -10.12 -18.44
C ASN A 222 -0.91 -9.76 -17.46
N ASN A 223 -1.04 -10.47 -16.33
CA ASN A 223 -2.15 -10.24 -15.41
C ASN A 223 -2.06 -8.85 -14.74
N ASN A 224 -3.13 -8.07 -14.87
CA ASN A 224 -3.20 -6.71 -14.35
C ASN A 224 -3.12 -6.64 -12.82
N ASP A 225 -3.65 -7.62 -12.10
CA ASP A 225 -3.59 -7.67 -10.64
C ASP A 225 -2.16 -7.89 -10.12
N ILE A 226 -1.37 -8.70 -10.84
CA ILE A 226 0.05 -8.90 -10.55
C ILE A 226 0.84 -7.63 -10.87
N GLU A 227 0.51 -6.92 -11.95
CA GLU A 227 1.14 -5.65 -12.30
C GLU A 227 0.86 -4.58 -11.26
N VAL A 228 -0.39 -4.47 -10.78
CA VAL A 228 -0.76 -3.56 -9.68
C VAL A 228 0.04 -3.89 -8.42
N ALA A 229 0.05 -5.14 -7.98
CA ALA A 229 0.80 -5.55 -6.79
C ALA A 229 2.32 -5.32 -6.93
N ARG A 230 2.88 -5.49 -8.13
CA ARG A 230 4.29 -5.16 -8.44
C ARG A 230 4.56 -3.66 -8.31
N ASN A 231 3.63 -2.82 -8.76
CA ASN A 231 3.75 -1.38 -8.66
C ASN A 231 3.56 -0.88 -7.22
N ASP A 232 2.76 -1.57 -6.38
CA ASP A 232 2.64 -1.27 -4.96
C ASP A 232 3.97 -1.46 -4.21
N VAL A 233 4.77 -2.48 -4.57
CA VAL A 233 6.11 -2.66 -4.01
C VAL A 233 7.03 -1.51 -4.42
N ARG A 234 7.00 -1.09 -5.70
CA ARG A 234 7.77 0.06 -6.19
C ARG A 234 7.35 1.37 -5.53
N LEU A 235 6.04 1.54 -5.29
CA LEU A 235 5.52 2.71 -4.58
C LEU A 235 6.05 2.75 -3.14
N ALA A 236 6.05 1.61 -2.43
CA ALA A 236 6.60 1.51 -1.10
C ALA A 236 8.11 1.81 -1.05
N GLU A 237 8.88 1.44 -2.10
CA GLU A 237 10.27 1.81 -2.28
C GLU A 237 10.44 3.33 -2.43
N GLN A 238 9.64 3.97 -3.30
CA GLN A 238 9.72 5.42 -3.49
C GLN A 238 9.37 6.19 -2.21
N GLN A 239 8.40 5.70 -1.43
CA GLN A 239 8.10 6.26 -0.11
C GLN A 239 9.29 6.16 0.85
N LEU A 240 10.10 5.09 0.76
CA LEU A 240 11.34 4.98 1.52
C LEU A 240 12.35 6.05 1.11
N TYR A 241 12.53 6.31 -0.20
CA TYR A 241 13.39 7.38 -0.70
C TYR A 241 12.94 8.76 -0.22
N VAL A 242 11.65 9.04 -0.25
CA VAL A 242 11.10 10.31 0.29
C VAL A 242 11.49 10.51 1.75
N LEU A 243 11.38 9.47 2.58
CA LEU A 243 11.76 9.56 3.99
C LEU A 243 13.28 9.70 4.20
N GLN A 244 14.09 9.13 3.31
CA GLN A 244 15.55 9.27 3.36
C GLN A 244 16.00 10.66 2.94
N GLY A 245 15.24 11.35 2.08
CA GLY A 245 15.49 12.73 1.64
C GLY A 245 15.58 13.76 2.77
N VAL A 246 15.06 13.44 3.97
CA VAL A 246 15.24 14.29 5.17
C VAL A 246 16.71 14.48 5.53
N TYR A 247 17.58 13.57 5.11
CA TYR A 247 19.03 13.66 5.35
C TYR A 247 19.81 14.33 4.22
N ASP A 248 19.13 14.76 3.15
CA ASP A 248 19.78 15.51 2.08
C ASP A 248 20.09 16.94 2.56
N PRO A 249 21.22 17.53 2.13
CA PRO A 249 21.48 18.93 2.44
C PRO A 249 20.52 19.84 1.70
N VAL A 250 19.93 20.78 2.41
CA VAL A 250 19.00 21.77 1.84
C VAL A 250 19.70 23.13 1.82
N PHE A 251 19.88 23.71 0.64
CA PHE A 251 20.30 25.09 0.46
C PHE A 251 19.07 25.99 0.34
N THR A 252 19.00 27.00 1.20
CA THR A 252 17.92 27.99 1.18
C THR A 252 18.54 29.37 1.00
N TYR A 253 18.07 30.13 0.04
CA TYR A 253 18.43 31.53 -0.17
C TYR A 253 17.18 32.40 -0.09
N THR A 254 17.18 33.37 0.85
CA THR A 254 16.04 34.22 1.13
C THR A 254 16.45 35.69 0.99
N PRO A 255 16.26 36.32 -0.17
CA PRO A 255 16.34 37.77 -0.30
C PRO A 255 15.06 38.41 0.24
N GLU A 256 15.21 39.47 1.05
CA GLU A 256 14.10 40.17 1.66
C GLU A 256 14.40 41.67 1.68
N ILE A 257 13.39 42.51 1.39
CA ILE A 257 13.44 43.93 1.53
C ILE A 257 12.36 44.31 2.58
N ASN A 258 12.81 44.90 3.66
CA ASN A 258 11.94 45.36 4.73
C ASN A 258 12.05 46.86 4.86
N ASN A 259 10.93 47.58 4.66
CA ASN A 259 10.84 49.03 4.90
C ASN A 259 9.89 49.26 6.10
N SER A 260 10.42 49.84 7.15
CA SER A 260 9.64 50.10 8.37
C SER A 260 9.72 51.55 8.77
N VAL A 261 8.58 52.15 9.03
CA VAL A 261 8.46 53.53 9.57
C VAL A 261 7.95 53.41 11.00
N ARG A 262 8.77 53.83 11.96
CA ARG A 262 8.44 53.72 13.39
C ARG A 262 8.33 55.10 14.04
N PRO A 263 7.25 55.43 14.74
CA PRO A 263 7.17 56.63 15.54
C PRO A 263 8.17 56.53 16.71
N VAL A 264 8.81 57.65 17.01
CA VAL A 264 9.78 57.75 18.09
C VAL A 264 9.32 58.82 19.07
N THR A 265 9.20 58.45 20.33
CA THR A 265 8.60 59.29 21.39
C THR A 265 9.66 60.04 22.23
N ASN A 266 10.95 59.81 21.99
CA ASN A 266 12.02 60.43 22.76
C ASN A 266 13.07 61.08 21.84
N ILE A 267 13.76 62.06 22.37
CA ILE A 267 14.77 62.87 21.66
C ILE A 267 15.98 62.04 21.22
N PHE A 268 16.28 60.97 21.97
CA PHE A 268 17.43 60.10 21.69
C PHE A 268 17.13 59.09 20.57
N GLY A 269 15.90 58.93 20.13
CA GLY A 269 15.51 58.00 19.09
C GLY A 269 15.92 58.41 17.67
N GLY A 270 16.53 59.58 17.49
CA GLY A 270 17.05 60.03 16.21
C GLY A 270 16.02 60.49 15.19
N ALA A 271 14.74 60.65 15.57
CA ALA A 271 13.65 61.07 14.65
C ALA A 271 13.67 62.54 14.29
N GLY A 272 14.47 63.36 14.95
CA GLY A 272 14.49 64.82 14.77
C GLY A 272 13.10 65.44 14.92
N THR A 273 12.76 66.40 14.05
CA THR A 273 11.43 67.07 14.01
C THR A 273 10.35 66.21 13.34
N ALA A 274 10.70 65.16 12.63
CA ALA A 274 9.76 64.28 11.90
C ALA A 274 8.97 63.35 12.82
N GLY A 275 9.45 63.11 14.04
CA GLY A 275 8.80 62.20 15.01
C GLY A 275 8.78 60.73 14.62
N THR A 276 9.33 60.36 13.43
CA THR A 276 9.39 59.01 12.90
C THR A 276 10.77 58.69 12.39
N VAL A 277 11.15 57.42 12.48
CA VAL A 277 12.37 56.86 11.85
C VAL A 277 11.98 55.83 10.82
N THR A 278 12.45 56.01 9.59
CA THR A 278 12.30 55.06 8.50
C THR A 278 13.58 54.25 8.42
N THR A 279 13.43 52.91 8.46
CA THR A 279 14.54 51.96 8.25
C THR A 279 14.21 51.08 7.07
N THR A 280 15.16 50.95 6.16
CA THR A 280 15.06 50.03 5.01
C THR A 280 16.20 49.05 5.07
N ASP A 281 15.84 47.75 5.20
CA ASP A 281 16.76 46.63 5.29
C ASP A 281 16.68 45.80 4.00
N TYR A 282 17.83 45.55 3.40
CA TYR A 282 18.01 44.62 2.28
C TYR A 282 18.74 43.42 2.84
N ASN A 283 17.98 42.35 3.12
CA ASN A 283 18.50 41.13 3.68
C ASN A 283 18.77 40.09 2.55
N ASN A 284 19.91 39.45 2.59
CA ASN A 284 20.29 38.35 1.71
C ASN A 284 20.85 37.22 2.57
N ASN A 285 19.97 36.25 2.90
CA ASN A 285 20.32 35.19 3.81
C ASN A 285 20.44 33.88 3.03
N ALA A 286 21.53 33.16 3.23
CA ALA A 286 21.79 31.84 2.67
C ALA A 286 22.05 30.85 3.81
N THR A 287 21.36 29.72 3.78
CA THR A 287 21.57 28.65 4.77
C THR A 287 21.77 27.29 4.06
N VAL A 288 22.57 26.43 4.66
CA VAL A 288 22.70 25.02 4.32
C VAL A 288 22.40 24.20 5.55
N ASP A 289 21.30 23.49 5.51
CA ASP A 289 20.87 22.63 6.62
C ASP A 289 21.12 21.18 6.27
N LYS A 290 21.70 20.42 7.20
CA LYS A 290 21.90 18.98 7.06
C LYS A 290 21.63 18.25 8.34
N GLN A 291 20.76 17.24 8.27
CA GLN A 291 20.53 16.28 9.35
C GLN A 291 21.43 15.05 9.19
N PHE A 292 21.88 14.47 10.31
CA PHE A 292 22.69 13.27 10.28
C PHE A 292 21.88 12.04 10.68
N GLY A 293 21.91 11.00 9.85
CA GLY A 293 21.26 9.72 10.13
C GLY A 293 21.86 8.99 11.33
N ARG A 294 23.17 9.16 11.61
CA ARG A 294 23.82 8.64 12.81
C ARG A 294 23.79 9.66 13.94
N GLY A 295 23.31 9.25 15.12
CA GLY A 295 23.28 10.10 16.29
C GLY A 295 22.17 11.15 16.33
N GLY A 296 21.45 11.42 15.24
CA GLY A 296 20.31 12.35 15.18
C GLY A 296 20.71 13.83 15.36
N GLY A 297 21.96 14.19 15.10
CA GLY A 297 22.42 15.57 15.11
C GLY A 297 22.00 16.33 13.85
N ASN A 298 22.04 17.66 13.93
CA ASN A 298 21.89 18.54 12.78
C ASN A 298 23.03 19.55 12.74
N PHE A 299 23.30 20.01 11.53
CA PHE A 299 24.31 21.00 11.22
C PHE A 299 23.67 22.05 10.29
N THR A 300 23.85 23.33 10.63
CA THR A 300 23.40 24.45 9.81
C THR A 300 24.60 25.38 9.57
N TYR A 301 24.93 25.60 8.31
CA TYR A 301 25.78 26.70 7.89
C TYR A 301 24.87 27.87 7.49
N PHE A 302 25.19 29.07 7.96
CA PHE A 302 24.46 30.26 7.57
C PHE A 302 25.42 31.38 7.13
N PHE A 303 24.95 32.15 6.15
CA PHE A 303 25.62 33.35 5.65
C PHE A 303 24.55 34.42 5.45
N ASN A 304 24.48 35.36 6.40
CA ASN A 304 23.48 36.41 6.45
C ASN A 304 24.13 37.75 6.11
N ASN A 305 23.49 38.54 5.25
CA ASN A 305 23.96 39.85 4.85
C ASN A 305 22.80 40.84 4.89
N THR A 306 23.03 41.96 5.55
CA THR A 306 22.06 43.05 5.63
C THR A 306 22.72 44.35 5.22
N ARG A 307 22.07 45.08 4.33
CA ARG A 307 22.32 46.48 4.09
C ARG A 307 21.17 47.27 4.69
N GLU A 308 21.47 48.09 5.69
CA GLU A 308 20.48 48.94 6.33
C GLU A 308 20.70 50.39 5.97
N THR A 309 19.60 51.09 5.68
CA THR A 309 19.57 52.56 5.56
C THR A 309 18.53 53.07 6.53
N THR A 310 18.89 54.09 7.31
CA THR A 310 18.00 54.67 8.31
C THR A 310 17.96 56.19 8.20
N SER A 311 16.80 56.78 8.50
CA SER A 311 16.64 58.22 8.65
C SER A 311 17.03 58.72 10.03
N ALA A 312 17.46 57.82 10.93
CA ALA A 312 17.86 58.20 12.28
C ALA A 312 19.12 59.07 12.28
N SER A 313 19.01 60.28 12.83
CA SER A 313 20.09 61.29 12.87
C SER A 313 21.22 60.94 13.83
N ASN A 314 21.02 59.99 14.73
CA ASN A 314 21.98 59.56 15.76
C ASN A 314 22.83 58.38 15.37
N THR A 315 22.74 57.88 14.12
CA THR A 315 23.57 56.79 13.64
C THR A 315 24.90 57.28 13.12
N SER A 316 25.99 56.66 13.57
CA SER A 316 27.35 57.04 13.16
C SER A 316 27.74 56.58 11.74
N ILE A 317 27.10 55.52 11.28
CA ILE A 317 27.32 54.89 9.96
C ILE A 317 25.96 54.72 9.26
N ASN A 318 25.82 55.29 8.03
CA ASN A 318 24.59 55.15 7.24
C ASN A 318 24.88 55.41 5.74
N PRO A 319 24.62 54.44 4.82
CA PRO A 319 24.18 53.08 5.08
C PRO A 319 25.25 52.24 5.81
N PHE A 320 24.78 51.25 6.56
CA PHE A 320 25.71 50.25 7.06
C PHE A 320 25.44 48.86 6.47
N TYR A 321 26.50 48.09 6.39
CA TYR A 321 26.49 46.71 5.90
C TYR A 321 26.92 45.80 7.03
N SER A 322 26.08 44.82 7.37
CA SER A 322 26.44 43.79 8.31
C SER A 322 26.40 42.42 7.64
N SER A 323 27.39 41.63 7.90
CA SER A 323 27.45 40.25 7.42
C SER A 323 27.77 39.33 8.60
N ALA A 324 27.14 38.17 8.63
CA ALA A 324 27.42 37.14 9.60
C ALA A 324 27.49 35.80 8.89
N GLN A 325 28.53 35.03 9.15
CA GLN A 325 28.59 33.63 8.74
C GLN A 325 28.89 32.76 9.94
N GLY A 326 28.39 31.55 9.92
CA GLY A 326 28.63 30.64 11.02
C GLY A 326 28.17 29.23 10.78
N LEU A 327 28.55 28.41 11.74
CA LEU A 327 28.22 27.00 11.80
C LEU A 327 27.46 26.77 13.11
N GLN A 328 26.28 26.20 13.01
CA GLN A 328 25.53 25.76 14.16
C GLN A 328 25.42 24.23 14.13
N PHE A 329 25.70 23.60 15.25
CA PHE A 329 25.64 22.17 15.41
C PHE A 329 24.82 21.82 16.65
N THR A 330 23.92 20.82 16.51
CA THR A 330 23.16 20.32 17.65
C THR A 330 23.25 18.78 17.64
N GLN A 331 23.70 18.19 18.74
CA GLN A 331 23.84 16.75 18.90
C GLN A 331 23.06 16.26 20.11
N PRO A 332 22.02 15.44 19.92
CA PRO A 332 21.36 14.76 21.02
C PRO A 332 22.32 13.77 21.70
N LEU A 333 22.43 13.85 23.04
CA LEU A 333 23.33 12.98 23.84
C LEU A 333 22.56 11.81 24.48
N TRP A 334 21.27 11.96 24.74
CA TRP A 334 20.47 10.94 25.42
C TRP A 334 19.21 10.59 24.65
N ARG A 335 18.09 11.37 24.79
CA ARG A 335 16.87 11.19 23.99
C ARG A 335 17.19 11.52 22.54
N ASN A 336 16.63 10.75 21.58
CA ASN A 336 16.84 10.88 20.13
C ASN A 336 18.26 10.55 19.62
N ARG A 337 19.21 10.10 20.49
CA ARG A 337 20.54 9.68 20.04
C ARG A 337 20.50 8.34 19.30
N SER A 338 19.85 7.32 19.88
CA SER A 338 19.77 5.96 19.30
C SER A 338 18.69 5.87 18.24
N ILE A 339 17.53 6.47 18.48
CA ILE A 339 16.39 6.49 17.58
C ILE A 339 15.63 7.81 17.76
N ASP A 340 15.38 8.52 16.67
CA ASP A 340 14.51 9.69 16.57
C ASP A 340 13.33 9.37 15.64
N ARG A 341 12.45 10.35 15.42
CA ARG A 341 11.25 10.19 14.59
C ARG A 341 11.59 9.81 13.14
N ASN A 342 12.60 10.44 12.55
CA ASN A 342 12.96 10.18 11.15
C ASN A 342 13.52 8.76 10.99
N ARG A 343 14.44 8.34 11.87
CA ARG A 343 14.97 6.97 11.86
C ARG A 343 13.91 5.93 12.17
N GLN A 344 12.97 6.22 13.08
CA GLN A 344 11.82 5.37 13.33
C GLN A 344 11.00 5.18 12.06
N GLN A 345 10.61 6.27 11.38
CA GLN A 345 9.80 6.23 10.16
C GLN A 345 10.50 5.47 9.03
N ILE A 346 11.80 5.69 8.83
CA ILE A 346 12.59 4.97 7.81
C ILE A 346 12.63 3.47 8.11
N ARG A 347 12.87 3.08 9.37
CA ARG A 347 12.88 1.67 9.76
C ARG A 347 11.51 1.03 9.58
N ILE A 348 10.43 1.71 9.94
CA ILE A 348 9.06 1.26 9.72
C ILE A 348 8.80 1.11 8.22
N GLN A 349 9.18 2.08 7.40
CA GLN A 349 8.94 2.03 5.95
C GLN A 349 9.71 0.89 5.28
N ARG A 350 10.91 0.55 5.76
CA ARG A 350 11.61 -0.66 5.29
C ARG A 350 10.81 -1.93 5.57
N LYS A 351 10.25 -2.04 6.79
CA LYS A 351 9.40 -3.20 7.12
C LYS A 351 8.11 -3.23 6.33
N ARG A 352 7.54 -2.06 6.00
CA ARG A 352 6.40 -1.96 5.10
C ARG A 352 6.74 -2.35 3.65
N LEU A 353 7.95 -2.05 3.20
CA LEU A 353 8.43 -2.52 1.90
C LEU A 353 8.53 -4.06 1.87
N GLU A 354 9.06 -4.68 2.94
CA GLU A 354 9.06 -6.14 3.09
C GLU A 354 7.63 -6.73 3.14
N GLN A 355 6.69 -6.02 3.79
CA GLN A 355 5.26 -6.41 3.81
C GLN A 355 4.66 -6.36 2.41
N SER A 356 4.91 -5.29 1.66
CA SER A 356 4.42 -5.13 0.28
C SER A 356 4.96 -6.23 -0.64
N ASP A 357 6.23 -6.66 -0.48
CA ASP A 357 6.78 -7.82 -1.20
C ASP A 357 6.07 -9.13 -0.82
N SER A 358 5.72 -9.29 0.45
CA SER A 358 4.96 -10.46 0.92
C SER A 358 3.53 -10.47 0.34
N ASP A 359 2.88 -9.30 0.27
CA ASP A 359 1.56 -9.13 -0.33
C ASP A 359 1.57 -9.36 -1.85
N PHE A 360 2.64 -8.95 -2.54
CA PHE A 360 2.87 -9.25 -3.96
C PHE A 360 2.97 -10.76 -4.20
N ARG A 361 3.71 -11.51 -3.36
CA ARG A 361 3.79 -12.97 -3.44
C ARG A 361 2.44 -13.63 -3.16
N LEU A 362 1.70 -13.14 -2.17
CA LEU A 362 0.36 -13.62 -1.87
C LEU A 362 -0.59 -13.45 -3.06
N ARG A 363 -0.59 -12.26 -3.68
CA ARG A 363 -1.42 -11.97 -4.86
C ARG A 363 -1.04 -12.87 -6.03
N THR A 364 0.26 -13.07 -6.26
CA THR A 364 0.77 -13.98 -7.30
C THR A 364 0.28 -15.42 -7.10
N ILE A 365 0.38 -15.95 -5.87
CA ILE A 365 -0.14 -17.29 -5.53
C ILE A 365 -1.65 -17.38 -5.78
N ALA A 366 -2.41 -16.34 -5.40
CA ALA A 366 -3.86 -16.30 -5.61
C ALA A 366 -4.22 -16.33 -7.10
N VAL A 367 -3.54 -15.51 -7.92
CA VAL A 367 -3.76 -15.47 -9.38
C VAL A 367 -3.41 -16.82 -10.03
N ILE A 368 -2.29 -17.43 -9.66
CA ILE A 368 -1.91 -18.77 -10.19
C ILE A 368 -2.99 -19.81 -9.86
N SER A 369 -3.49 -19.82 -8.61
CA SER A 369 -4.57 -20.74 -8.22
C SER A 369 -5.86 -20.48 -9.01
N GLN A 370 -6.19 -19.20 -9.30
CA GLN A 370 -7.35 -18.87 -10.15
C GLN A 370 -7.14 -19.35 -11.60
N VAL A 371 -5.94 -19.19 -12.16
CA VAL A 371 -5.60 -19.70 -13.50
C VAL A 371 -5.71 -21.22 -13.55
N GLN A 372 -5.19 -21.95 -12.56
CA GLN A 372 -5.30 -23.40 -12.49
C GLN A 372 -6.76 -23.85 -12.44
N ARG A 373 -7.61 -23.20 -11.66
CA ARG A 373 -9.05 -23.49 -11.60
C ARG A 373 -9.72 -23.22 -12.93
N ALA A 374 -9.53 -22.03 -13.50
CA ALA A 374 -10.13 -21.65 -14.77
C ALA A 374 -9.68 -22.56 -15.92
N TYR A 375 -8.44 -23.03 -15.90
CA TYR A 375 -7.91 -24.00 -16.86
C TYR A 375 -8.66 -25.34 -16.78
N TRP A 376 -8.82 -25.89 -15.57
CA TRP A 376 -9.54 -27.15 -15.37
C TRP A 376 -11.05 -27.00 -15.62
N ASP A 377 -11.63 -25.81 -15.39
CA ASP A 377 -12.99 -25.51 -15.76
C ASP A 377 -13.18 -25.53 -17.30
N LEU A 378 -12.20 -24.99 -18.04
CA LEU A 378 -12.21 -25.05 -19.51
C LEU A 378 -12.04 -26.47 -20.02
N VAL A 379 -11.13 -27.26 -19.44
CA VAL A 379 -10.95 -28.70 -19.77
C VAL A 379 -12.27 -29.47 -19.57
N PHE A 380 -12.93 -29.24 -18.43
CA PHE A 380 -14.23 -29.84 -18.14
C PHE A 380 -15.28 -29.42 -19.18
N ALA A 381 -15.41 -28.12 -19.46
CA ALA A 381 -16.42 -27.58 -20.37
C ALA A 381 -16.26 -28.15 -21.79
N LEU A 382 -15.03 -28.20 -22.32
CA LEU A 382 -14.73 -28.75 -23.65
C LEU A 382 -15.02 -30.25 -23.74
N ARG A 383 -14.63 -31.04 -22.75
CA ARG A 383 -14.91 -32.48 -22.73
C ARG A 383 -16.41 -32.76 -22.55
N ASN A 384 -17.11 -31.96 -21.75
CA ASN A 384 -18.55 -32.03 -21.62
C ASN A 384 -19.24 -31.70 -22.96
N GLU A 385 -18.81 -30.66 -23.67
CA GLU A 385 -19.33 -30.32 -25.01
C GLU A 385 -19.13 -31.50 -25.98
N GLN A 386 -17.95 -32.13 -26.02
CA GLN A 386 -17.67 -33.31 -26.84
C GLN A 386 -18.62 -34.48 -26.51
N ASN A 387 -18.89 -34.70 -25.22
CA ASN A 387 -19.84 -35.71 -24.77
C ASN A 387 -21.25 -35.36 -25.25
N GLN A 388 -21.68 -34.10 -25.16
CA GLN A 388 -23.02 -33.69 -25.66
C GLN A 388 -23.12 -33.82 -27.19
N ILE A 389 -22.08 -33.49 -27.95
CA ILE A 389 -22.04 -33.76 -29.41
C ILE A 389 -22.26 -35.23 -29.72
N SER A 390 -21.57 -36.10 -28.98
CA SER A 390 -21.70 -37.55 -29.12
C SER A 390 -23.13 -38.03 -28.80
N ASN A 391 -23.72 -37.46 -27.75
CA ASN A 391 -25.09 -37.75 -27.33
C ASN A 391 -26.15 -37.32 -28.36
N VAL A 392 -25.99 -36.12 -28.93
CA VAL A 392 -26.88 -35.62 -30.02
C VAL A 392 -26.75 -36.49 -31.24
N ASN A 393 -25.54 -36.90 -31.62
CA ASN A 393 -25.34 -37.80 -32.78
C ASN A 393 -26.02 -39.15 -32.55
N LEU A 394 -25.93 -39.72 -31.34
CA LEU A 394 -26.61 -40.97 -30.97
C LEU A 394 -28.11 -40.77 -31.00
N ALA A 395 -28.67 -39.70 -30.46
CA ALA A 395 -30.11 -39.41 -30.52
C ALA A 395 -30.63 -39.26 -31.96
N ARG A 396 -29.84 -38.66 -32.83
CA ARG A 396 -30.18 -38.52 -34.25
C ARG A 396 -30.23 -39.87 -34.99
N GLU A 397 -29.26 -40.76 -34.67
CA GLU A 397 -29.29 -42.10 -35.22
C GLU A 397 -30.48 -42.89 -34.70
N ASN A 398 -30.79 -42.78 -33.41
CA ASN A 398 -31.97 -43.39 -32.82
C ASN A 398 -33.26 -42.82 -33.45
N PHE A 399 -33.32 -41.52 -33.70
CA PHE A 399 -34.47 -40.92 -34.41
C PHE A 399 -34.63 -41.49 -35.81
N ARG A 400 -33.56 -41.58 -36.61
CA ARG A 400 -33.61 -42.17 -37.97
C ARG A 400 -34.09 -43.62 -37.96
N THR A 401 -33.59 -44.44 -37.02
CA THR A 401 -33.94 -45.84 -36.89
C THR A 401 -35.42 -46.00 -36.50
N THR A 402 -35.90 -45.20 -35.58
CA THR A 402 -37.29 -45.23 -35.13
C THR A 402 -38.23 -44.68 -36.22
N GLU A 403 -37.89 -43.62 -36.93
CA GLU A 403 -38.65 -43.10 -38.08
C GLU A 403 -38.80 -44.17 -39.15
N ALA A 404 -37.71 -44.90 -39.46
CA ALA A 404 -37.77 -46.01 -40.39
C ALA A 404 -38.69 -47.15 -39.89
N SER A 405 -38.65 -47.49 -38.61
CA SER A 405 -39.49 -48.50 -37.98
C SER A 405 -40.99 -48.10 -37.96
N VAL A 406 -41.28 -46.83 -37.65
CA VAL A 406 -42.66 -46.30 -37.69
C VAL A 406 -43.20 -46.26 -39.11
N SER A 407 -42.38 -45.83 -40.09
CA SER A 407 -42.76 -45.77 -41.49
C SER A 407 -42.98 -47.19 -42.09
N ALA A 408 -42.30 -48.19 -41.57
CA ALA A 408 -42.48 -49.61 -41.91
C ALA A 408 -43.66 -50.25 -41.14
N GLY A 409 -44.35 -49.54 -40.26
CA GLY A 409 -45.43 -50.07 -39.46
C GLY A 409 -45.01 -51.01 -38.32
N ALA A 410 -43.70 -51.07 -38.04
CA ALA A 410 -43.15 -51.95 -37.02
C ALA A 410 -43.15 -51.29 -35.60
N SER A 411 -43.38 -49.97 -35.54
CA SER A 411 -43.39 -49.23 -34.27
C SER A 411 -44.58 -48.24 -34.24
N ALA A 412 -45.06 -47.92 -33.01
CA ALA A 412 -46.18 -47.00 -32.81
C ALA A 412 -45.78 -45.54 -33.12
N PRO A 413 -46.67 -44.72 -33.69
CA PRO A 413 -46.41 -43.27 -33.92
C PRO A 413 -46.01 -42.46 -32.65
N LEU A 414 -46.47 -42.91 -31.49
CA LEU A 414 -46.11 -42.29 -30.19
C LEU A 414 -44.63 -42.35 -29.93
N GLN A 415 -43.94 -43.44 -30.28
CA GLN A 415 -42.48 -43.59 -30.09
C GLN A 415 -41.67 -42.56 -30.89
N ARG A 416 -42.20 -42.09 -32.01
CA ARG A 416 -41.61 -41.00 -32.77
C ARG A 416 -41.63 -39.68 -31.95
N ALA A 417 -42.76 -39.33 -31.32
CA ALA A 417 -42.85 -38.12 -30.50
C ALA A 417 -41.95 -38.15 -29.27
N GLU A 418 -41.79 -39.35 -28.67
CA GLU A 418 -40.88 -39.54 -27.54
C GLU A 418 -39.42 -39.26 -27.96
N ILE A 419 -38.97 -39.77 -29.10
CA ILE A 419 -37.58 -39.59 -29.57
C ILE A 419 -37.37 -38.16 -30.11
N GLU A 420 -38.36 -37.51 -30.71
CA GLU A 420 -38.29 -36.13 -31.13
C GLU A 420 -38.08 -35.21 -29.90
N THR A 421 -38.78 -35.50 -28.81
CA THR A 421 -38.61 -34.78 -27.53
C THR A 421 -37.22 -35.01 -26.94
N GLU A 422 -36.72 -36.25 -26.93
CA GLU A 422 -35.38 -36.59 -26.44
C GLU A 422 -34.29 -35.91 -27.30
N LEU A 423 -34.42 -35.91 -28.63
CA LEU A 423 -33.48 -35.20 -29.51
C LEU A 423 -33.44 -33.72 -29.23
N ALA A 424 -34.61 -33.07 -29.08
CA ALA A 424 -34.68 -31.64 -28.75
C ALA A 424 -34.03 -31.34 -27.38
N THR A 425 -34.24 -32.18 -26.38
CA THR A 425 -33.63 -32.05 -25.06
C THR A 425 -32.10 -32.15 -25.12
N ARG A 426 -31.56 -33.04 -25.95
CA ARG A 426 -30.11 -33.21 -26.11
C ARG A 426 -29.48 -32.07 -26.93
N GLU A 427 -30.21 -31.55 -27.93
CA GLU A 427 -29.76 -30.36 -28.66
C GLU A 427 -29.73 -29.12 -27.76
N ASP A 428 -30.70 -28.93 -26.88
CA ASP A 428 -30.69 -27.87 -25.85
C ASP A 428 -29.50 -28.03 -24.89
N ALA A 429 -29.26 -29.24 -24.39
CA ALA A 429 -28.11 -29.52 -23.52
C ALA A 429 -26.76 -29.22 -24.21
N LEU A 430 -26.65 -29.46 -25.52
CA LEU A 430 -25.46 -29.12 -26.31
C LEU A 430 -25.26 -27.61 -26.41
N LEU A 431 -26.33 -26.83 -26.63
CA LEU A 431 -26.25 -25.37 -26.67
C LEU A 431 -25.80 -24.79 -25.33
N ILE A 432 -26.30 -25.32 -24.21
CA ILE A 432 -25.87 -24.94 -22.85
C ILE A 432 -24.39 -25.29 -22.65
N ALA A 433 -23.95 -26.47 -23.09
CA ALA A 433 -22.53 -26.86 -22.97
C ALA A 433 -21.61 -25.94 -23.80
N ASN A 434 -22.01 -25.57 -25.02
CA ASN A 434 -21.26 -24.63 -25.85
C ASN A 434 -21.16 -23.23 -25.21
N GLN A 435 -22.25 -22.76 -24.57
CA GLN A 435 -22.19 -21.52 -23.76
C GLN A 435 -21.23 -21.64 -22.58
N GLN A 436 -21.22 -22.77 -21.88
CA GLN A 436 -20.29 -23.00 -20.76
C GLN A 436 -18.81 -22.96 -21.20
N VAL A 437 -18.49 -23.52 -22.38
CA VAL A 437 -17.14 -23.40 -22.96
C VAL A 437 -16.78 -21.95 -23.19
N THR A 438 -17.67 -21.14 -23.75
CA THR A 438 -17.41 -19.71 -23.99
C THR A 438 -17.15 -18.96 -22.69
N VAL A 439 -17.94 -19.21 -21.64
CA VAL A 439 -17.75 -18.57 -20.32
C VAL A 439 -16.44 -18.99 -19.68
N ALA A 440 -16.10 -20.28 -19.70
CA ALA A 440 -14.84 -20.79 -19.14
C ALA A 440 -13.62 -20.25 -19.89
N GLU A 441 -13.69 -20.20 -21.22
CA GLU A 441 -12.63 -19.63 -22.06
C GLU A 441 -12.41 -18.15 -21.79
N ASN A 442 -13.48 -17.35 -21.72
CA ASN A 442 -13.40 -15.93 -21.41
C ASN A 442 -12.85 -15.68 -20.01
N THR A 443 -13.21 -16.52 -19.04
CA THR A 443 -12.67 -16.44 -17.67
C THR A 443 -11.16 -16.65 -17.66
N LEU A 444 -10.68 -17.67 -18.39
CA LEU A 444 -9.25 -17.94 -18.49
C LEU A 444 -8.50 -16.84 -19.25
N LYS A 445 -9.08 -16.32 -20.35
CA LYS A 445 -8.53 -15.20 -21.12
C LYS A 445 -8.39 -13.94 -20.27
N THR A 446 -9.36 -13.62 -19.41
CA THR A 446 -9.30 -12.48 -18.49
C THR A 446 -8.09 -12.56 -17.55
N LEU A 447 -7.69 -13.76 -17.15
CA LEU A 447 -6.54 -13.95 -16.26
C LEU A 447 -5.20 -13.89 -17.00
N MET A 448 -5.16 -14.20 -18.31
CA MET A 448 -3.94 -14.34 -19.09
C MET A 448 -3.63 -13.15 -20.01
N LEU A 449 -4.65 -12.36 -20.37
CA LEU A 449 -4.50 -11.28 -21.34
C LEU A 449 -4.48 -9.92 -20.62
N LYS A 450 -3.55 -9.07 -21.03
CA LYS A 450 -3.38 -7.72 -20.47
C LYS A 450 -4.34 -6.71 -21.11
N ASP A 451 -4.50 -6.77 -22.43
CA ASP A 451 -5.21 -5.78 -23.22
C ASP A 451 -6.56 -6.34 -23.70
N PRO A 452 -7.67 -5.61 -23.47
CA PRO A 452 -8.98 -6.00 -24.00
C PRO A 452 -9.03 -6.00 -25.54
N LEU A 453 -8.10 -5.34 -26.23
CA LEU A 453 -7.99 -5.30 -27.70
C LEU A 453 -7.02 -6.35 -28.27
N SER A 454 -6.48 -7.23 -27.43
CA SER A 454 -5.59 -8.30 -27.91
C SER A 454 -6.28 -9.21 -28.92
N PRO A 455 -5.62 -9.56 -30.04
CA PRO A 455 -6.17 -10.50 -31.03
C PRO A 455 -6.41 -11.91 -30.45
N ASP A 456 -5.79 -12.24 -29.33
CA ASP A 456 -5.97 -13.54 -28.67
C ASP A 456 -7.36 -13.73 -28.07
N TRP A 457 -8.17 -12.65 -27.94
CA TRP A 457 -9.58 -12.76 -27.55
C TRP A 457 -10.42 -13.54 -28.56
N SER A 458 -10.09 -13.45 -29.84
CA SER A 458 -10.82 -14.14 -30.91
C SER A 458 -10.37 -15.58 -31.14
N LYS A 459 -9.28 -16.03 -30.53
CA LYS A 459 -8.74 -17.38 -30.70
C LYS A 459 -9.45 -18.40 -29.82
N VAL A 460 -9.58 -19.62 -30.32
CA VAL A 460 -10.04 -20.79 -29.55
C VAL A 460 -8.91 -21.29 -28.68
N LEU A 461 -9.14 -21.47 -27.38
CA LEU A 461 -8.18 -22.09 -26.48
C LEU A 461 -8.32 -23.61 -26.50
N LEU A 462 -7.22 -24.33 -26.75
CA LEU A 462 -7.16 -25.79 -26.74
C LEU A 462 -6.23 -26.26 -25.62
N PRO A 463 -6.77 -26.63 -24.45
CA PRO A 463 -5.96 -27.23 -23.37
C PRO A 463 -5.31 -28.53 -23.84
N THR A 464 -4.02 -28.73 -23.52
CA THR A 464 -3.24 -29.88 -23.91
C THR A 464 -3.05 -30.91 -22.80
N ASP A 465 -3.26 -30.46 -21.52
CA ASP A 465 -3.03 -31.35 -20.37
C ASP A 465 -4.28 -32.17 -20.03
N GLU A 466 -4.04 -33.40 -19.64
CA GLU A 466 -5.09 -34.26 -19.09
C GLU A 466 -5.12 -34.19 -17.57
N PRO A 467 -6.31 -34.35 -16.93
CA PRO A 467 -6.42 -34.38 -15.48
C PRO A 467 -5.54 -35.51 -14.91
N SER A 468 -4.60 -35.16 -14.04
CA SER A 468 -3.78 -36.13 -13.33
C SER A 468 -4.50 -36.66 -12.08
N PHE A 469 -4.29 -37.91 -11.75
CA PHE A 469 -4.87 -38.51 -10.55
C PHE A 469 -3.81 -39.32 -9.80
N ASP A 470 -3.62 -39.00 -8.52
CA ASP A 470 -2.75 -39.72 -7.61
C ASP A 470 -3.61 -40.39 -6.51
N GLU A 471 -3.40 -41.70 -6.33
CA GLU A 471 -4.14 -42.47 -5.32
C GLU A 471 -3.58 -42.29 -3.89
N THR A 472 -2.41 -41.67 -3.75
CA THR A 472 -1.80 -41.50 -2.42
C THR A 472 -2.54 -40.50 -1.56
N PRO A 473 -2.87 -40.82 -0.30
CA PRO A 473 -3.55 -39.91 0.58
C PRO A 473 -2.61 -38.76 1.01
N VAL A 474 -3.17 -37.55 1.13
CA VAL A 474 -2.43 -36.37 1.58
C VAL A 474 -2.20 -36.43 3.09
N ASN A 475 -0.96 -36.20 3.54
CA ASN A 475 -0.64 -36.14 4.95
C ASN A 475 -0.94 -34.74 5.52
N LEU A 476 -1.89 -34.66 6.48
CA LEU A 476 -2.30 -33.42 7.11
C LEU A 476 -1.15 -32.74 7.89
N GLU A 477 -0.35 -33.51 8.63
CA GLU A 477 0.69 -32.95 9.49
C GLU A 477 1.79 -32.26 8.69
N SER A 478 2.24 -32.90 7.59
CA SER A 478 3.20 -32.26 6.68
C SER A 478 2.65 -31.00 6.03
N SER A 479 1.39 -31.02 5.61
CA SER A 479 0.71 -29.85 5.01
C SER A 479 0.57 -28.68 5.98
N LEU A 480 0.24 -28.94 7.24
CA LEU A 480 0.18 -27.93 8.30
C LEU A 480 1.56 -27.32 8.58
N LYS A 481 2.61 -28.14 8.63
CA LYS A 481 3.97 -27.66 8.82
C LYS A 481 4.41 -26.77 7.65
N GLU A 482 4.21 -27.20 6.41
CA GLU A 482 4.51 -26.41 5.23
C GLU A 482 3.76 -25.07 5.19
N ALA A 483 2.48 -25.07 5.56
CA ALA A 483 1.69 -23.86 5.61
C ALA A 483 2.23 -22.85 6.63
N ARG A 484 2.58 -23.31 7.84
CA ARG A 484 3.14 -22.42 8.89
C ARG A 484 4.48 -21.81 8.48
N GLU A 485 5.31 -22.52 7.74
CA GLU A 485 6.62 -22.07 7.31
C GLU A 485 6.58 -21.15 6.08
N ASN A 486 5.65 -21.36 5.15
CA ASN A 486 5.69 -20.75 3.83
C ASN A 486 4.63 -19.64 3.61
N ARG A 487 3.58 -19.54 4.45
CA ARG A 487 2.50 -18.59 4.20
C ARG A 487 2.94 -17.12 4.32
N PRO A 488 2.73 -16.31 3.26
CA PRO A 488 3.09 -14.89 3.27
C PRO A 488 2.35 -14.08 4.33
N GLU A 489 1.12 -14.45 4.70
CA GLU A 489 0.31 -13.80 5.73
C GLU A 489 0.97 -13.90 7.11
N MET A 490 1.58 -15.05 7.42
CA MET A 490 2.33 -15.25 8.66
C MET A 490 3.60 -14.40 8.65
N ARG A 491 4.27 -14.30 7.52
CA ARG A 491 5.42 -13.41 7.33
C ARG A 491 5.03 -11.95 7.53
N ARG A 492 3.91 -11.51 6.97
CA ARG A 492 3.38 -10.15 7.12
C ARG A 492 3.12 -9.79 8.58
N LEU A 493 2.47 -10.68 9.36
CA LEU A 493 2.23 -10.46 10.78
C LEU A 493 3.52 -10.35 11.59
N LYS A 494 4.51 -11.18 11.29
CA LYS A 494 5.84 -11.08 11.91
C LYS A 494 6.52 -9.73 11.63
N LEU A 495 6.42 -9.23 10.41
CA LEU A 495 6.91 -7.89 10.05
C LEU A 495 6.15 -6.78 10.77
N GLU A 496 4.86 -6.95 11.01
CA GLU A 496 4.05 -6.00 11.79
C GLU A 496 4.45 -6.00 13.27
N GLU A 497 4.81 -7.16 13.81
CA GLU A 497 5.41 -7.29 15.14
C GLU A 497 6.75 -6.55 15.24
N GLU A 498 7.62 -6.69 14.22
CA GLU A 498 8.88 -5.94 14.12
C GLU A 498 8.63 -4.41 14.01
N VAL A 499 7.60 -3.97 13.29
CA VAL A 499 7.18 -2.55 13.26
C VAL A 499 6.75 -2.06 14.65
N ASN A 500 6.00 -2.86 15.37
CA ASN A 500 5.60 -2.52 16.74
C ASN A 500 6.83 -2.46 17.69
N ASP A 501 7.80 -3.35 17.53
CA ASP A 501 9.04 -3.31 18.30
C ASP A 501 9.87 -2.05 18.04
N ILE A 502 9.91 -1.58 16.79
CA ILE A 502 10.52 -0.29 16.45
C ILE A 502 9.79 0.85 17.18
N ASN A 503 8.46 0.83 17.21
CA ASN A 503 7.65 1.79 17.95
C ASN A 503 7.92 1.73 19.46
N LEU A 504 8.01 0.56 20.03
CA LEU A 504 8.36 0.36 21.45
C LEU A 504 9.75 0.93 21.78
N GLN A 505 10.76 0.68 20.92
CA GLN A 505 12.10 1.26 21.08
C GLN A 505 12.04 2.80 21.04
N PHE A 506 11.30 3.37 20.09
CA PHE A 506 11.14 4.81 19.98
C PHE A 506 10.44 5.40 21.21
N TYR A 507 9.27 4.91 21.60
CA TYR A 507 8.53 5.43 22.74
C TYR A 507 9.27 5.23 24.06
N LYS A 508 10.00 4.12 24.23
CA LYS A 508 10.92 3.94 25.36
C LYS A 508 12.03 4.98 25.34
N ASN A 509 12.55 5.36 24.19
CA ASN A 509 13.52 6.45 24.06
C ASN A 509 12.93 7.80 24.44
N GLN A 510 11.65 8.07 24.08
CA GLN A 510 10.97 9.33 24.39
C GLN A 510 10.65 9.51 25.88
N THR A 511 10.69 8.46 26.71
CA THR A 511 10.56 8.59 28.17
C THR A 511 11.80 9.17 28.84
N LYS A 512 12.94 9.20 28.14
CA LYS A 512 14.22 9.69 28.67
C LYS A 512 14.25 11.23 28.70
N PRO A 513 15.05 11.85 29.60
CA PRO A 513 15.37 13.26 29.52
C PRO A 513 16.02 13.63 28.18
N ARG A 514 15.76 14.87 27.72
CA ARG A 514 16.46 15.42 26.57
C ARG A 514 17.71 16.11 27.05
N VAL A 515 18.85 15.74 26.50
CA VAL A 515 20.14 16.37 26.73
C VAL A 515 20.78 16.56 25.37
N ASP A 516 20.91 17.82 24.95
CA ASP A 516 21.48 18.17 23.66
C ASP A 516 22.74 19.02 23.88
N LEU A 517 23.81 18.69 23.18
CA LEU A 517 24.96 19.51 23.00
C LEU A 517 24.76 20.45 21.84
N THR A 518 24.88 21.75 22.06
CA THR A 518 24.79 22.79 21.04
C THR A 518 26.11 23.50 20.92
N GLY A 519 26.53 23.77 19.69
CA GLY A 519 27.70 24.57 19.39
C GLY A 519 27.40 25.56 18.29
N THR A 520 27.84 26.80 18.45
CA THR A 520 27.74 27.84 17.40
C THR A 520 29.12 28.50 17.30
N PHE A 521 29.64 28.52 16.09
CA PHE A 521 30.79 29.34 15.71
C PHE A 521 30.30 30.36 14.68
N GLN A 522 30.51 31.65 14.97
CA GLN A 522 30.08 32.74 14.12
C GLN A 522 31.16 33.78 13.99
N THR A 523 31.32 34.35 12.79
CA THR A 523 32.09 35.56 12.56
C THR A 523 31.18 36.64 12.03
N ASN A 524 31.48 37.89 12.37
CA ASN A 524 30.67 39.04 12.00
C ASN A 524 31.55 40.04 11.25
N GLY A 525 30.99 40.69 10.26
CA GLY A 525 31.59 41.81 9.56
C GLY A 525 30.67 43.02 9.62
N LEU A 526 31.22 44.18 9.82
CA LEU A 526 30.51 45.43 9.81
C LEU A 526 31.33 46.48 9.06
N ALA A 527 30.70 47.25 8.19
CA ALA A 527 31.27 48.45 7.59
C ALA A 527 30.13 49.35 7.09
N GLY A 528 30.48 50.57 6.77
CA GLY A 528 29.49 51.51 6.21
C GLY A 528 30.06 52.88 5.94
N THR A 529 29.22 53.81 5.50
CA THR A 529 29.57 55.15 5.23
C THR A 529 29.39 56.03 6.46
N PRO A 530 30.46 56.72 6.93
CA PRO A 530 30.33 57.65 8.05
C PRO A 530 29.26 58.72 7.83
N ASN A 531 28.44 58.95 8.81
CA ASN A 531 27.45 60.04 8.77
C ASN A 531 28.15 61.37 9.07
N SER A 532 28.27 62.21 8.04
CA SER A 532 28.99 63.46 8.11
C SER A 532 28.42 64.44 9.15
N THR A 533 27.14 64.35 9.46
CA THR A 533 26.50 65.19 10.46
C THR A 533 26.97 64.96 11.88
N LEU A 534 27.42 63.73 12.20
CA LEU A 534 27.95 63.34 13.50
C LEU A 534 29.48 63.36 13.59
N THR A 535 30.15 63.43 12.42
CA THR A 535 31.63 63.36 12.33
C THR A 535 32.24 64.72 11.99
N SER A 536 31.41 65.81 12.09
CA SER A 536 31.94 67.16 11.81
C SER A 536 33.05 67.51 12.79
N THR A 537 34.21 67.76 12.24
CA THR A 537 35.43 68.26 12.96
C THR A 537 35.53 69.75 12.95
N THR A 538 34.40 70.46 12.65
CA THR A 538 34.45 71.92 12.60
C THR A 538 34.82 72.48 13.98
N PRO A 539 35.90 73.25 14.12
CA PRO A 539 36.23 73.88 15.40
C PRO A 539 35.14 74.72 15.88
N SER A 540 34.64 74.45 17.06
CA SER A 540 33.57 75.32 17.70
C SER A 540 34.20 76.13 18.76
N PRO A 541 33.82 77.48 18.91
CA PRO A 541 34.31 78.32 19.99
C PRO A 541 33.90 77.73 21.36
N LEU A 542 34.86 77.58 22.27
CA LEU A 542 34.69 76.94 23.58
C LEU A 542 33.57 77.67 24.39
N ILE A 543 33.42 78.97 24.24
CA ILE A 543 32.47 79.76 25.00
C ILE A 543 31.10 79.84 24.37
N LEU A 544 31.02 79.68 23.04
CA LEU A 544 29.76 79.81 22.32
C LEU A 544 29.03 78.46 22.17
N GLY A 545 29.66 77.34 22.51
CA GLY A 545 29.09 76.05 22.27
C GLY A 545 28.82 75.81 20.80
N ASP A 546 27.76 75.11 20.48
CA ASP A 546 27.39 74.74 19.16
C ASP A 546 27.08 75.88 18.20
N SER A 547 27.09 75.66 16.89
CA SER A 547 26.88 76.62 15.77
C SER A 547 25.53 77.37 15.76
N PHE A 548 24.71 77.15 16.75
CA PHE A 548 23.47 77.90 17.00
C PHE A 548 23.70 79.26 17.75
N ALA A 549 24.83 79.73 17.61
CA ALA A 549 25.46 80.75 18.49
C ALA A 549 24.85 82.15 18.49
N SER A 550 23.95 82.50 17.65
CA SER A 550 23.40 83.85 17.67
C SER A 550 22.41 84.14 18.83
N THR A 551 21.99 83.05 19.51
CA THR A 551 21.03 83.15 20.65
C THR A 551 21.52 82.36 21.89
N SER A 552 22.78 81.85 21.93
CA SER A 552 23.26 81.15 23.09
C SER A 552 23.59 82.06 24.26
N ALA A 553 23.31 81.63 25.45
CA ALA A 553 23.65 82.38 26.68
C ALA A 553 25.16 82.72 26.80
N SER A 554 26.00 81.77 26.23
CA SER A 554 27.44 82.02 26.20
C SER A 554 27.89 83.09 25.22
N ALA A 555 27.23 83.26 24.06
CA ALA A 555 27.45 84.38 23.15
C ALA A 555 27.02 85.69 23.75
N PHE A 556 25.88 85.71 24.42
CA PHE A 556 25.39 86.90 25.14
C PHE A 556 26.32 87.30 26.25
N LEU A 557 26.79 86.37 27.09
CA LEU A 557 27.75 86.59 28.13
C LEU A 557 29.07 87.11 27.59
N LEU A 558 29.61 86.62 26.50
CA LEU A 558 30.83 87.09 25.82
C LEU A 558 30.61 88.51 25.30
N GLN A 559 29.47 88.84 24.74
CA GLN A 559 29.10 90.13 24.27
C GLN A 559 29.01 91.13 25.43
N GLN A 560 28.35 90.84 26.57
CA GLN A 560 28.32 91.63 27.77
C GLN A 560 29.70 91.83 28.39
N LEU A 561 30.50 90.79 28.44
CA LEU A 561 31.89 90.85 28.88
C LEU A 561 32.72 91.79 28.00
N ASN A 562 32.58 91.67 26.68
CA ASN A 562 33.28 92.57 25.77
C ASN A 562 32.82 94.05 25.89
N GLN A 563 31.54 94.28 26.03
CA GLN A 563 30.99 95.62 26.30
C GLN A 563 31.57 96.21 27.57
N THR A 564 31.64 95.44 28.65
CA THR A 564 32.21 95.88 29.93
C THR A 564 33.73 96.11 29.79
N ARG A 565 34.44 95.32 29.09
CA ARG A 565 35.88 95.51 28.79
C ARG A 565 36.14 96.75 27.99
N VAL A 566 35.41 97.00 26.94
CA VAL A 566 35.53 98.27 26.14
C VAL A 566 35.22 99.45 26.97
N ALA A 567 34.19 99.44 27.81
CA ALA A 567 33.86 100.53 28.75
C ALA A 567 35.01 100.80 29.77
N LEU A 568 35.79 99.79 30.12
CA LEU A 568 36.97 99.92 30.99
C LEU A 568 38.25 100.25 30.23
N GLY A 569 38.21 100.55 28.94
CA GLY A 569 39.40 100.81 28.10
C GLY A 569 40.24 99.59 27.70
N LEU A 570 39.71 98.43 27.89
CA LEU A 570 40.39 97.16 27.56
C LEU A 570 39.93 96.71 26.19
N GLN A 571 40.81 96.05 25.43
CA GLN A 571 40.44 95.45 24.14
C GLN A 571 39.42 94.32 24.28
N ALA A 572 38.46 94.25 23.39
CA ALA A 572 37.49 93.15 23.29
C ALA A 572 38.23 91.78 23.07
N ILE A 573 37.70 90.77 23.66
CA ILE A 573 38.20 89.35 23.39
C ILE A 573 37.70 88.95 22.02
N THR A 574 38.60 88.98 21.05
CA THR A 574 38.28 88.57 19.64
C THR A 574 38.74 87.17 19.32
N ASN A 575 39.70 86.67 20.07
CA ASN A 575 40.25 85.32 19.88
C ASN A 575 39.70 84.38 20.97
N VAL A 576 38.60 83.78 20.70
CA VAL A 576 38.00 82.77 21.58
C VAL A 576 38.63 81.41 21.27
N PRO A 577 39.17 80.72 22.30
CA PRO A 577 39.72 79.37 22.06
C PRO A 577 38.66 78.50 21.43
N THR A 578 39.05 77.81 20.40
CA THR A 578 38.22 76.80 19.77
C THR A 578 38.59 75.41 20.28
N VAL A 579 37.62 74.64 20.63
CA VAL A 579 37.78 73.22 20.91
C VAL A 579 37.45 72.50 19.63
N THR A 580 38.47 71.82 19.09
CA THR A 580 38.23 70.82 18.06
C THR A 580 37.65 69.61 18.76
N PRO A 581 36.39 69.28 18.60
CA PRO A 581 35.92 68.04 19.16
C PRO A 581 36.79 66.98 18.56
N THR A 582 37.49 66.21 19.39
CA THR A 582 38.08 64.96 18.95
C THR A 582 36.92 64.07 18.60
N ALA A 583 36.51 64.13 17.34
CA ALA A 583 35.57 63.11 16.85
C ALA A 583 36.24 61.80 17.20
N THR A 584 35.66 61.05 18.10
CA THR A 584 36.01 59.63 18.26
C THR A 584 35.66 59.02 16.94
N GLY A 585 36.62 59.07 16.03
CA GLY A 585 36.42 58.66 14.62
C GLY A 585 36.02 57.20 14.62
N ILE A 586 35.10 56.86 13.75
CA ILE A 586 34.80 55.46 13.45
C ILE A 586 36.13 54.82 13.05
N PRO A 587 36.54 53.71 13.68
CA PRO A 587 37.75 53.00 13.29
C PRO A 587 37.77 52.76 11.76
N SER A 588 38.89 53.05 11.16
CA SER A 588 39.03 52.96 9.67
C SER A 588 38.65 51.61 9.07
N GLN A 589 38.78 50.57 9.88
CA GLN A 589 38.34 49.20 9.49
C GLN A 589 36.84 49.09 9.31
N PHE A 590 35.99 49.98 9.84
CA PHE A 590 34.55 49.98 9.67
C PHE A 590 34.07 51.01 8.63
N VAL A 591 34.99 51.70 8.01
CA VAL A 591 34.69 52.68 6.94
C VAL A 591 34.83 52.03 5.59
N GLY A 592 33.73 51.91 4.85
CA GLY A 592 33.75 51.30 3.52
C GLY A 592 32.41 50.72 3.12
N GLY A 593 32.35 50.04 1.98
CA GLY A 593 31.17 49.38 1.46
C GLY A 593 31.10 47.91 1.85
N TYR A 594 30.30 47.18 1.10
CA TYR A 594 30.10 45.73 1.30
C TYR A 594 31.40 44.89 1.23
N GLY A 595 32.34 45.27 0.36
CA GLY A 595 33.66 44.61 0.27
C GLY A 595 34.45 44.66 1.59
N GLN A 596 34.43 45.83 2.29
CA GLN A 596 35.04 46.00 3.61
C GLN A 596 34.34 45.14 4.67
N THR A 597 33.02 45.03 4.62
CA THR A 597 32.25 44.15 5.49
C THR A 597 32.69 42.68 5.34
N LEU A 598 32.85 42.21 4.10
CA LEU A 598 33.34 40.86 3.82
C LEU A 598 34.78 40.67 4.30
N GLN A 599 35.67 41.68 4.09
CA GLN A 599 37.03 41.63 4.59
C GLN A 599 37.04 41.48 6.12
N ASN A 600 36.21 42.27 6.83
CA ASN A 600 36.06 42.17 8.27
C ASN A 600 35.48 40.84 8.72
N LEU A 601 34.52 40.28 7.96
CA LEU A 601 33.92 38.98 8.20
C LEU A 601 34.97 37.85 8.15
N PHE A 602 35.83 37.85 7.11
CA PHE A 602 36.85 36.82 6.90
C PHE A 602 38.16 37.10 7.66
N SER A 603 38.30 38.24 8.31
CA SER A 603 39.44 38.50 9.18
C SER A 603 39.42 37.72 10.51
N PHE A 604 38.27 37.13 10.84
CA PHE A 604 37.99 36.42 12.07
C PHE A 604 38.25 37.24 13.36
N SER A 605 38.41 38.56 13.21
CA SER A 605 38.66 39.45 14.34
C SER A 605 37.45 39.58 15.28
N THR A 606 36.25 39.55 14.69
CA THR A 606 34.96 39.58 15.41
C THR A 606 34.33 38.18 15.35
N ARG A 607 34.64 37.34 16.32
CA ARG A 607 34.14 35.97 16.39
C ARG A 607 33.35 35.72 17.67
N GLN A 608 32.37 34.85 17.54
CA GLN A 608 31.59 34.36 18.67
C GLN A 608 31.65 32.82 18.67
N ILE A 609 31.96 32.26 19.81
CA ILE A 609 31.93 30.82 20.04
C ILE A 609 31.01 30.57 21.22
N VAL A 610 29.94 29.78 20.96
CA VAL A 610 29.00 29.37 21.98
C VAL A 610 28.98 27.86 22.04
N VAL A 611 29.26 27.31 23.23
CA VAL A 611 29.07 25.89 23.50
C VAL A 611 28.11 25.78 24.67
N GLY A 612 27.06 25.05 24.50
CA GLY A 612 26.01 24.90 25.48
C GLY A 612 25.51 23.48 25.60
N VAL A 613 24.90 23.17 26.73
CA VAL A 613 24.17 21.92 26.94
C VAL A 613 22.74 22.28 27.34
N THR A 614 21.79 21.83 26.57
CA THR A 614 20.36 22.03 26.87
C THR A 614 19.84 20.76 27.54
N ILE A 615 19.38 20.89 28.78
CA ILE A 615 18.79 19.79 29.54
C ILE A 615 17.30 20.07 29.73
N GLN A 616 16.45 19.14 29.26
CA GLN A 616 15.01 19.23 29.36
C GLN A 616 14.45 18.01 30.09
N LEU A 617 13.93 18.26 31.30
CA LEU A 617 13.38 17.22 32.16
C LEU A 617 11.86 17.34 32.19
N PRO A 618 11.11 16.48 31.49
CA PRO A 618 9.66 16.52 31.54
C PRO A 618 9.16 15.95 32.88
N PHE A 619 8.61 16.81 33.73
CA PHE A 619 7.93 16.36 34.95
C PHE A 619 6.68 15.56 34.60
N LYS A 620 6.51 14.39 35.29
CA LYS A 620 5.42 13.41 35.06
C LYS A 620 5.45 12.69 33.71
N ASN A 621 5.92 13.28 32.63
CA ASN A 621 6.06 12.73 31.25
C ASN A 621 4.89 11.84 30.80
N ARG A 622 3.64 12.31 31.03
CA ARG A 622 2.42 11.51 30.80
C ARG A 622 2.27 11.08 29.36
N VAL A 623 2.56 11.99 28.41
CA VAL A 623 2.41 11.71 26.97
C VAL A 623 3.32 10.54 26.54
N ALA A 624 4.62 10.60 26.88
CA ALA A 624 5.54 9.52 26.48
C ALA A 624 5.24 8.20 27.17
N LYS A 625 4.78 8.24 28.45
CA LYS A 625 4.36 7.03 29.18
C LYS A 625 3.08 6.43 28.59
N ALA A 626 2.08 7.27 28.23
CA ALA A 626 0.86 6.82 27.59
C ALA A 626 1.15 6.20 26.20
N ASN A 627 1.95 6.86 25.36
CA ASN A 627 2.33 6.31 24.05
C ASN A 627 3.10 4.97 24.17
N LEU A 628 3.96 4.84 25.18
CA LEU A 628 4.63 3.56 25.44
C LEU A 628 3.64 2.49 25.90
N ALA A 629 2.65 2.83 26.73
CA ALA A 629 1.61 1.91 27.17
C ALA A 629 0.74 1.50 25.98
N THR A 630 0.33 2.44 25.12
CA THR A 630 -0.41 2.16 23.87
C THR A 630 0.35 1.17 22.98
N ALA A 631 1.65 1.37 22.76
CA ALA A 631 2.43 0.45 21.93
C ALA A 631 2.55 -0.95 22.56
N ARG A 632 2.54 -1.07 23.90
CA ARG A 632 2.48 -2.37 24.58
C ARG A 632 1.14 -3.06 24.37
N ILE A 633 0.03 -2.32 24.52
CA ILE A 633 -1.31 -2.84 24.25
C ILE A 633 -1.43 -3.29 22.78
N GLN A 634 -0.90 -2.51 21.85
CA GLN A 634 -0.86 -2.89 20.43
C GLN A 634 -0.07 -4.18 20.20
N ARG A 635 1.05 -4.41 20.93
CA ARG A 635 1.77 -5.67 20.85
C ARG A 635 0.92 -6.84 21.34
N ASP A 636 0.19 -6.65 22.45
CA ASP A 636 -0.67 -7.71 23.01
C ASP A 636 -1.86 -8.00 22.06
N GLN A 637 -2.41 -6.96 21.41
CA GLN A 637 -3.43 -7.11 20.36
C GLN A 637 -2.88 -7.87 19.14
N LEU A 638 -1.67 -7.52 18.69
CA LEU A 638 -1.02 -8.17 17.56
C LEU A 638 -0.74 -9.66 17.86
N ALA A 639 -0.29 -9.98 19.05
CA ALA A 639 -0.12 -11.37 19.49
C ALA A 639 -1.44 -12.17 19.49
N ALA A 640 -2.56 -11.52 19.80
CA ALA A 640 -3.88 -12.13 19.69
C ALA A 640 -4.30 -12.32 18.20
N GLN A 641 -4.03 -11.33 17.35
CA GLN A 641 -4.28 -11.43 15.90
C GLN A 641 -3.44 -12.53 15.25
N THR A 642 -2.17 -12.68 15.66
CA THR A 642 -1.30 -13.75 15.17
C THR A 642 -1.86 -15.12 15.49
N ARG A 643 -2.32 -15.35 16.75
CA ARG A 643 -2.99 -16.61 17.09
C ARG A 643 -4.27 -16.86 16.29
N GLY A 644 -5.11 -15.85 16.11
CA GLY A 644 -6.31 -15.96 15.27
C GLY A 644 -5.99 -16.27 13.80
N GLN A 645 -4.90 -15.72 13.28
CA GLN A 645 -4.45 -16.05 11.94
C GLN A 645 -3.89 -17.48 11.86
N GLU A 646 -3.15 -17.94 12.86
CA GLU A 646 -2.68 -19.33 12.94
C GLU A 646 -3.86 -20.32 12.96
N GLU A 647 -4.92 -20.02 13.72
CA GLU A 647 -6.16 -20.80 13.72
C GLU A 647 -6.82 -20.80 12.34
N THR A 648 -6.89 -19.64 11.67
CA THR A 648 -7.44 -19.54 10.31
C THR A 648 -6.63 -20.39 9.33
N VAL A 649 -5.30 -20.32 9.39
CA VAL A 649 -4.40 -21.14 8.56
C VAL A 649 -4.63 -22.62 8.81
N GLU A 650 -4.78 -23.03 10.07
CA GLU A 650 -5.03 -24.42 10.41
C GLU A 650 -6.36 -24.93 9.85
N VAL A 651 -7.43 -24.11 9.96
CA VAL A 651 -8.75 -24.44 9.40
C VAL A 651 -8.70 -24.52 7.87
N ASP A 652 -8.05 -23.55 7.21
CA ASP A 652 -7.92 -23.55 5.75
C ASP A 652 -7.21 -24.81 5.23
N VAL A 653 -6.11 -25.19 5.86
CA VAL A 653 -5.34 -26.37 5.46
C VAL A 653 -6.15 -27.66 5.73
N ARG A 654 -6.81 -27.78 6.88
CA ARG A 654 -7.67 -28.93 7.20
C ARG A 654 -8.80 -29.09 6.17
N ASN A 655 -9.45 -27.97 5.83
CA ASN A 655 -10.51 -27.97 4.81
C ASN A 655 -9.98 -28.35 3.43
N ALA A 656 -8.82 -27.82 3.03
CA ALA A 656 -8.20 -28.13 1.76
C ALA A 656 -7.77 -29.61 1.66
N VAL A 657 -7.15 -30.16 2.71
CA VAL A 657 -6.78 -31.59 2.77
C VAL A 657 -8.03 -32.47 2.71
N GLN A 658 -9.09 -32.11 3.47
CA GLN A 658 -10.34 -32.84 3.42
C GLN A 658 -11.00 -32.78 2.04
N ALA A 659 -10.93 -31.62 1.36
CA ALA A 659 -11.45 -31.45 -0.01
C ALA A 659 -10.71 -32.36 -1.00
N VAL A 660 -9.38 -32.41 -0.94
CA VAL A 660 -8.57 -33.30 -1.79
C VAL A 660 -8.91 -34.77 -1.55
N GLU A 661 -8.98 -35.17 -0.26
CA GLU A 661 -9.30 -36.57 0.09
C GLU A 661 -10.73 -36.96 -0.33
N THR A 662 -11.68 -36.04 -0.21
CA THR A 662 -13.04 -36.25 -0.68
C THR A 662 -13.08 -36.36 -2.20
N ALA A 663 -12.41 -35.45 -2.91
CA ALA A 663 -12.34 -35.46 -4.38
C ALA A 663 -11.63 -36.74 -4.88
N ARG A 664 -10.53 -37.17 -4.24
CA ARG A 664 -9.84 -38.41 -4.53
C ARG A 664 -10.77 -39.62 -4.49
N ARG A 665 -11.54 -39.75 -3.41
CA ARG A 665 -12.52 -40.86 -3.29
C ARG A 665 -13.64 -40.75 -4.31
N ARG A 666 -14.10 -39.54 -4.64
CA ARG A 666 -15.11 -39.32 -5.67
C ARG A 666 -14.64 -39.78 -7.04
N VAL A 667 -13.36 -39.55 -7.42
CA VAL A 667 -12.78 -40.06 -8.67
C VAL A 667 -12.86 -41.60 -8.71
N ILE A 668 -12.44 -42.28 -7.63
CA ILE A 668 -12.46 -43.73 -7.57
C ILE A 668 -13.89 -44.27 -7.77
N PHE A 669 -14.87 -43.72 -7.03
CA PHE A 669 -16.26 -44.14 -7.15
C PHE A 669 -16.89 -43.76 -8.48
N ALA A 670 -16.57 -42.62 -9.06
CA ALA A 670 -17.09 -42.19 -10.36
C ALA A 670 -16.56 -43.05 -11.52
N ARG A 671 -15.27 -43.46 -11.47
CA ARG A 671 -14.71 -44.43 -12.44
C ARG A 671 -15.38 -45.79 -12.37
N GLU A 672 -15.63 -46.28 -11.16
CA GLU A 672 -16.34 -47.55 -10.97
C GLU A 672 -17.80 -47.48 -11.43
N ALA A 673 -18.48 -46.35 -11.17
CA ALA A 673 -19.84 -46.09 -11.62
C ALA A 673 -19.93 -45.99 -13.15
N SER A 674 -18.98 -45.31 -13.80
CA SER A 674 -18.89 -45.19 -15.26
C SER A 674 -18.69 -46.58 -15.91
N LYS A 675 -17.76 -47.37 -15.41
CA LYS A 675 -17.51 -48.75 -15.86
C LYS A 675 -18.77 -49.62 -15.71
N SER A 676 -19.43 -49.56 -14.55
CA SER A 676 -20.66 -50.34 -14.31
C SER A 676 -21.80 -49.93 -15.22
N ALA A 677 -21.95 -48.61 -15.50
CA ALA A 677 -22.94 -48.12 -16.43
C ALA A 677 -22.68 -48.57 -17.89
N GLU A 678 -21.41 -48.66 -18.27
CA GLU A 678 -20.99 -49.17 -19.59
C GLU A 678 -21.33 -50.66 -19.76
N GLU A 679 -21.04 -51.46 -18.73
CA GLU A 679 -21.40 -52.89 -18.71
C GLU A 679 -22.93 -53.09 -18.76
N GLN A 680 -23.71 -52.29 -18.03
CA GLN A 680 -25.17 -52.31 -18.05
C GLN A 680 -25.71 -51.96 -19.42
N LEU A 681 -25.20 -50.93 -20.07
CA LEU A 681 -25.62 -50.53 -21.41
C LEU A 681 -25.25 -51.64 -22.43
N ALA A 682 -24.07 -52.23 -22.34
CA ALA A 682 -23.68 -53.32 -23.20
C ALA A 682 -24.59 -54.57 -23.03
N GLY A 683 -25.02 -54.84 -21.80
CA GLY A 683 -26.01 -55.84 -21.49
C GLY A 683 -27.38 -55.56 -22.10
N GLU A 684 -27.88 -54.33 -21.89
CA GLU A 684 -29.21 -53.91 -22.41
C GLU A 684 -29.27 -53.91 -23.94
N ARG A 685 -28.19 -53.46 -24.59
CA ARG A 685 -28.08 -53.54 -26.08
C ARG A 685 -28.22 -54.98 -26.60
N ARG A 686 -27.62 -55.98 -25.95
CA ARG A 686 -27.75 -57.38 -26.31
C ARG A 686 -29.17 -57.88 -26.09
N LEU A 687 -29.84 -57.53 -25.00
CA LEU A 687 -31.22 -57.87 -24.73
C LEU A 687 -32.17 -57.22 -25.74
N PHE A 688 -31.94 -55.99 -26.13
CA PHE A 688 -32.69 -55.28 -27.15
C PHE A 688 -32.57 -55.92 -28.52
N GLN A 689 -31.37 -56.33 -28.92
CA GLN A 689 -31.12 -57.02 -30.19
C GLN A 689 -31.89 -58.35 -30.33
N VAL A 690 -32.11 -59.07 -29.22
CA VAL A 690 -32.88 -60.33 -29.21
C VAL A 690 -34.37 -60.14 -28.89
N GLY A 691 -34.84 -58.86 -28.87
CA GLY A 691 -36.24 -58.52 -28.67
C GLY A 691 -36.77 -58.71 -27.23
N ARG A 692 -35.85 -58.79 -26.23
CA ARG A 692 -36.20 -58.94 -24.79
C ARG A 692 -36.12 -57.66 -23.99
N SER A 693 -35.84 -56.53 -24.60
CA SER A 693 -35.82 -55.21 -23.99
C SER A 693 -36.61 -54.22 -24.84
N THR A 694 -36.90 -53.04 -24.24
CA THR A 694 -37.63 -51.94 -24.91
C THR A 694 -36.66 -50.79 -25.23
N GLN A 695 -37.04 -49.99 -26.24
CA GLN A 695 -36.32 -48.79 -26.62
C GLN A 695 -36.14 -47.84 -25.42
N PHE A 696 -37.17 -47.72 -24.59
CA PHE A 696 -37.14 -46.87 -23.37
C PHE A 696 -36.05 -47.31 -22.38
N LEU A 697 -35.91 -48.63 -22.12
CA LEU A 697 -34.86 -49.16 -21.22
C LEU A 697 -33.45 -48.91 -21.80
N LEU A 698 -33.32 -49.05 -23.12
CA LEU A 698 -32.03 -48.76 -23.78
C LEU A 698 -31.65 -47.30 -23.60
N PHE A 699 -32.55 -46.36 -23.83
CA PHE A 699 -32.29 -44.91 -23.60
C PHE A 699 -32.01 -44.61 -22.14
N GLN A 700 -32.71 -45.21 -21.21
CA GLN A 700 -32.46 -45.04 -19.78
C GLN A 700 -31.00 -45.47 -19.45
N ARG A 701 -30.49 -46.53 -20.03
CA ARG A 701 -29.09 -46.96 -19.82
C ARG A 701 -28.07 -46.07 -20.54
N GLU A 702 -28.42 -45.57 -21.72
CA GLU A 702 -27.59 -44.58 -22.40
C GLU A 702 -27.47 -43.30 -21.61
N ASN A 703 -28.60 -42.75 -21.08
CA ASN A 703 -28.58 -41.59 -20.21
C ASN A 703 -27.82 -41.84 -18.93
N ALA A 704 -27.96 -43.03 -18.35
CA ALA A 704 -27.20 -43.41 -17.14
C ALA A 704 -25.68 -43.40 -17.39
N LEU A 705 -25.22 -43.94 -18.53
CA LEU A 705 -23.79 -43.92 -18.91
C LEU A 705 -23.29 -42.52 -19.17
N VAL A 706 -24.06 -41.68 -19.89
CA VAL A 706 -23.71 -40.27 -20.14
C VAL A 706 -23.51 -39.52 -18.83
N ASN A 707 -24.47 -39.65 -17.89
CA ASN A 707 -24.38 -39.04 -16.58
C ASN A 707 -23.18 -39.56 -15.77
N ALA A 708 -22.90 -40.87 -15.83
CA ALA A 708 -21.76 -41.44 -15.10
C ALA A 708 -20.43 -40.91 -15.66
N ARG A 709 -20.28 -40.84 -17.00
CA ARG A 709 -19.07 -40.27 -17.63
C ARG A 709 -18.88 -38.80 -17.35
N ASN A 710 -19.96 -37.99 -17.31
CA ASN A 710 -19.88 -36.60 -16.93
C ASN A 710 -19.49 -36.45 -15.45
N GLN A 711 -20.02 -37.31 -14.56
CA GLN A 711 -19.63 -37.33 -13.15
C GLN A 711 -18.17 -37.75 -12.94
N GLU A 712 -17.66 -38.70 -13.73
CA GLU A 712 -16.24 -39.10 -13.72
C GLU A 712 -15.35 -37.91 -14.12
N LEU A 713 -15.64 -37.28 -15.26
CA LEU A 713 -14.92 -36.10 -15.74
C LEU A 713 -14.94 -34.97 -14.73
N GLN A 714 -16.11 -34.68 -14.15
CA GLN A 714 -16.26 -33.67 -13.11
C GLN A 714 -15.43 -34.02 -11.85
N ALA A 715 -15.46 -35.27 -11.42
CA ALA A 715 -14.67 -35.72 -10.26
C ALA A 715 -13.17 -35.56 -10.50
N GLU A 716 -12.66 -35.91 -11.68
CA GLU A 716 -11.25 -35.75 -12.06
C GLU A 716 -10.81 -34.29 -12.11
N THR A 717 -11.63 -33.42 -12.68
CA THR A 717 -11.35 -31.98 -12.72
C THR A 717 -11.47 -31.35 -11.32
N ASP A 718 -12.47 -31.75 -10.53
CA ASP A 718 -12.65 -31.30 -9.13
C ASP A 718 -11.44 -31.70 -8.24
N TYR A 719 -10.85 -32.89 -8.49
CA TYR A 719 -9.64 -33.34 -7.78
C TYR A 719 -8.45 -32.41 -8.09
N ASN A 720 -8.21 -32.08 -9.36
CA ASN A 720 -7.12 -31.19 -9.75
C ASN A 720 -7.32 -29.73 -9.22
N LYS A 721 -8.58 -29.26 -9.16
CA LYS A 721 -8.90 -27.98 -8.52
C LYS A 721 -8.63 -28.02 -7.01
N ALA A 722 -9.06 -29.09 -6.33
CA ALA A 722 -8.82 -29.27 -4.90
C ALA A 722 -7.31 -29.36 -4.58
N LEU A 723 -6.52 -30.00 -5.44
CA LEU A 723 -5.05 -30.02 -5.33
C LEU A 723 -4.45 -28.62 -5.48
N SER A 724 -4.94 -27.81 -6.43
CA SER A 724 -4.52 -26.42 -6.60
C SER A 724 -4.88 -25.56 -5.37
N ASP A 725 -6.04 -25.82 -4.76
CA ASP A 725 -6.47 -25.16 -3.52
C ASP A 725 -5.60 -25.56 -2.33
N LEU A 726 -5.20 -26.82 -2.23
CA LEU A 726 -4.27 -27.28 -1.21
C LEU A 726 -2.89 -26.61 -1.38
N GLN A 727 -2.36 -26.56 -2.62
CA GLN A 727 -1.12 -25.86 -2.91
C GLN A 727 -1.18 -24.38 -2.52
N ARG A 728 -2.32 -23.71 -2.75
CA ARG A 728 -2.57 -22.35 -2.29
C ARG A 728 -2.61 -22.27 -0.76
N ALA A 729 -3.35 -23.18 -0.11
CA ALA A 729 -3.50 -23.21 1.34
C ALA A 729 -2.18 -23.49 2.07
N THR A 730 -1.28 -24.25 1.47
CA THR A 730 0.08 -24.52 1.98
C THR A 730 1.12 -23.53 1.47
N SER A 731 0.73 -22.61 0.55
CA SER A 731 1.64 -21.70 -0.17
C SER A 731 2.78 -22.41 -0.92
N THR A 732 2.52 -23.63 -1.37
CA THR A 732 3.47 -24.41 -2.17
C THR A 732 3.26 -24.24 -3.67
N THR A 733 2.27 -23.46 -4.11
CA THR A 733 1.91 -23.23 -5.52
C THR A 733 3.11 -22.85 -6.39
N LEU A 734 3.97 -21.95 -5.92
CA LEU A 734 5.15 -21.49 -6.67
C LEU A 734 6.14 -22.65 -6.87
N ARG A 735 6.43 -23.39 -5.80
CA ARG A 735 7.35 -24.53 -5.81
C ARG A 735 6.81 -25.67 -6.67
N ALA A 736 5.51 -25.98 -6.55
CA ALA A 736 4.87 -27.06 -7.31
C ALA A 736 4.89 -26.80 -8.83
N ASN A 737 4.86 -25.54 -9.24
CA ASN A 737 4.92 -25.15 -10.65
C ASN A 737 6.32 -24.67 -11.09
N ASN A 738 7.38 -24.86 -10.27
CA ASN A 738 8.75 -24.44 -10.55
C ASN A 738 8.88 -22.93 -10.89
N ILE A 739 8.10 -22.09 -10.23
CA ILE A 739 8.05 -20.64 -10.46
C ILE A 739 8.91 -19.93 -9.42
N ILE A 740 9.84 -19.10 -9.89
CA ILE A 740 10.61 -18.18 -9.05
C ILE A 740 10.02 -16.79 -9.26
N VAL A 741 9.54 -16.21 -8.19
CA VAL A 741 9.02 -14.82 -8.18
C VAL A 741 10.09 -13.92 -7.59
N ASP A 742 10.75 -13.17 -8.45
CA ASP A 742 11.71 -12.16 -8.02
C ASP A 742 11.00 -10.92 -7.51
N SER A 743 11.52 -10.36 -6.40
CA SER A 743 11.04 -9.07 -5.91
C SER A 743 11.34 -7.97 -6.95
N PRO A 744 10.39 -7.06 -7.21
CA PRO A 744 10.62 -5.94 -8.12
C PRO A 744 11.65 -4.93 -7.57
N VAL A 745 12.06 -5.06 -6.31
CA VAL A 745 13.03 -4.21 -5.62
C VAL A 745 14.27 -5.04 -5.25
N PRO A 746 15.49 -4.53 -5.48
CA PRO A 746 16.71 -5.24 -5.16
C PRO A 746 16.83 -5.61 -3.67
N PRO A 747 17.35 -6.79 -3.31
CA PRO A 747 17.41 -7.25 -1.92
C PRO A 747 18.25 -6.35 -1.00
N GLU A 748 19.13 -5.52 -1.55
CA GLU A 748 19.92 -4.54 -0.78
C GLU A 748 19.06 -3.45 -0.13
N LYS A 749 17.89 -3.14 -0.71
CA LYS A 749 16.97 -2.13 -0.18
C LYS A 749 16.23 -2.57 1.08
N PHE A 750 16.15 -3.87 1.32
CA PHE A 750 15.54 -4.45 2.51
C PHE A 750 16.50 -4.48 3.73
N LYS A 751 17.82 -4.27 3.51
CA LYS A 751 18.82 -4.31 4.59
C LYS A 751 18.86 -2.99 5.35
N ASP A 752 19.11 -3.08 6.68
CA ASP A 752 19.26 -1.94 7.59
C ASP A 752 20.54 -1.12 7.37
#